data_94373a64704cee3ce3750181d5c67cc8
#
_entry.id   94373a64704cee3ce3750181d5c67cc8
#
_cell.length_a   1.000
_cell.length_b   1.000
_cell.length_c   1.000
_cell.angle_alpha   90.00
_cell.angle_beta   90.00
_cell.angle_gamma   90.00
#
_symmetry.space_group_name_H-M   'P 1'
#
loop_
_entity.id
_entity.type
_entity.pdbx_description
1 polymer ?
#
loop_
_entity_poly.entity_id
_entity_poly.type
_entity_poly.pdbx_seq_one_letter_code
_entity_poly.pdbx_strand_id
1 'polypeptide(L)'
;MVEYVVSLDKLGVHDVEHVGGKNASLGEMISNLAGAGVSVPGGFATTAQAYRDFLEQSGLNDRIHAALDALDVDDVNALAKTGAQIRQWVMEAEFPARLDSEIRQAFAALANGNDNLAVAVRSSATAEDLPDASFAGQQETFLNIRGVDNVIRAAKEVFASLFNDRAIAYRVHQGFDHKLVALSAGVQRMVRSETGTAGVMFTLDTESGFRDVVFITGAYGLGETVVQGAVNPDEFYVHKPTLEAGRPAILRRNLGSKAIKMIYGDEAKAGRSVKVVDVDRADRARFALSDAEVTELAKQAMIIEKHYGRPMDIEWAKDGDDGKLYIVQARPETVKSRASATVMERYLLKEKGTVLVEGRAIGQRIGAGPVKVINDVSEMDKVQPGDVLVSDMTDPDWEPVMKRASAIVTNRGGRTCHAAIIARELGIPAVVGCGNATQILQDGQGVTVSCAEGDTGFIFEGELGFDVRKNSVDAMPDLPFKIMMNVGNPDRAFDFAQLPNEGVGLARLEFIINRMIGVHPKALLNFAGLPADIKESVEKRIAGYPDPVGFYVEKLVEGISTLAAAFWPKKVIVRLSDFKSNEYANLIGGKLYEPEEENPMLGFRGASRYISESFRDCFELECRALKKVRNEMGLTNVEIMVPFVRTLGEASQVVELLAGNGLKRGENGLKVIMMCELPSNALLADEFLEFFXGFSIGSNDLTQLTLGLDRDSGIVAHLFDERNPAVKKLLANAIAACNKAGKYIGICGQGPSDHPDLARWLMEQGIESVSLNPDSVLDTWFFLAEGQDQA
;
A
#
# COMPACT_ATOMS: atom_id res chain seq x y z
N MET A 1 23.47 37.75 20.12
CA MET A 1 22.01 37.94 20.13
C MET A 1 21.35 36.83 19.33
N VAL A 2 20.38 36.17 19.91
CA VAL A 2 19.74 35.05 19.25
C VAL A 2 18.90 35.55 18.09
N GLU A 3 19.07 34.93 16.90
CA GLU A 3 18.29 35.29 15.73
C GLU A 3 16.83 34.89 15.87
N TYR A 4 15.91 35.70 15.36
CA TYR A 4 14.51 35.34 15.31
C TYR A 4 14.13 34.70 13.98
N VAL A 5 14.88 34.94 12.89
CA VAL A 5 14.63 34.42 11.58
C VAL A 5 15.95 33.94 10.96
N VAL A 6 15.92 32.74 10.37
CA VAL A 6 17.10 32.11 9.77
C VAL A 6 16.75 31.58 8.39
N SER A 7 17.63 31.81 7.40
CA SER A 7 17.44 31.25 6.06
C SER A 7 17.60 29.73 6.12
N LEU A 8 16.77 29.00 5.34
CA LEU A 8 16.78 27.53 5.37
C LEU A 8 18.14 26.95 4.99
N ASP A 9 18.87 27.60 4.09
CA ASP A 9 20.14 27.07 3.63
C ASP A 9 21.26 27.16 4.72
N LYS A 10 20.96 27.77 5.83
CA LYS A 10 21.88 27.83 6.97
C LYS A 10 21.51 26.86 8.08
N LEU A 11 20.53 26.01 7.86
CA LEU A 11 20.00 25.08 8.88
C LEU A 11 20.40 23.66 8.54
N GLY A 12 20.41 22.81 9.57
CA GLY A 12 20.68 21.40 9.43
C GLY A 12 20.02 20.61 10.55
N VAL A 13 20.33 19.32 10.60
CA VAL A 13 19.70 18.43 11.58
C VAL A 13 19.96 18.83 13.03
N HIS A 14 21.00 19.62 13.27
CA HIS A 14 21.33 20.08 14.62
C HIS A 14 20.42 21.18 15.12
N ASP A 15 19.57 21.70 14.27
CA ASP A 15 18.77 22.89 14.57
C ASP A 15 17.32 22.58 14.92
N VAL A 16 16.99 21.31 15.22
CA VAL A 16 15.61 20.94 15.54
C VAL A 16 15.08 21.73 16.74
N GLU A 17 15.90 21.94 17.74
CA GLU A 17 15.50 22.72 18.92
C GLU A 17 15.17 24.17 18.59
N HIS A 18 15.76 24.70 17.51
CA HIS A 18 15.62 26.08 17.13
C HIS A 18 14.50 26.36 16.14
N VAL A 19 14.31 25.45 15.17
CA VAL A 19 13.36 25.70 14.08
C VAL A 19 12.40 24.55 13.84
N GLY A 20 12.43 23.53 14.68
CA GLY A 20 11.57 22.35 14.50
C GLY A 20 12.12 21.38 13.48
N GLY A 21 11.54 20.17 13.48
CA GLY A 21 12.06 19.08 12.66
C GLY A 21 11.91 19.30 11.17
N LYS A 22 10.77 19.81 10.74
CA LYS A 22 10.52 20.01 9.30
C LYS A 22 11.49 21.02 8.69
N ASN A 23 11.68 22.14 9.37
CA ASN A 23 12.57 23.19 8.86
C ASN A 23 14.02 22.75 8.91
N ALA A 24 14.40 22.05 9.97
CA ALA A 24 15.77 21.52 10.05
C ALA A 24 16.05 20.54 8.93
N SER A 25 15.09 19.69 8.61
CA SER A 25 15.21 18.73 7.52
C SER A 25 15.32 19.42 6.15
N LEU A 26 14.50 20.45 5.91
CA LEU A 26 14.59 21.20 4.67
C LEU A 26 15.98 21.82 4.53
N GLY A 27 16.48 22.40 5.60
CA GLY A 27 17.82 23.00 5.57
C GLY A 27 18.89 21.96 5.31
N GLU A 28 18.79 20.80 5.96
CA GLU A 28 19.75 19.72 5.76
C GLU A 28 19.77 19.26 4.31
N MET A 29 18.59 19.11 3.68
CA MET A 29 18.52 18.69 2.30
C MET A 29 19.06 19.74 1.33
N ILE A 30 18.73 21.01 1.57
CA ILE A 30 19.23 22.09 0.73
C ILE A 30 20.77 22.15 0.78
N SER A 31 21.32 22.05 2.01
CA SER A 31 22.76 22.18 2.20
C SER A 31 23.55 20.97 1.71
N ASN A 32 23.00 19.75 1.84
CA ASN A 32 23.80 18.54 1.67
C ASN A 32 23.39 17.68 0.48
N LEU A 33 22.17 17.79 -0.03
CA LEU A 33 21.68 16.87 -1.05
C LEU A 33 21.43 17.52 -2.42
N ALA A 34 21.55 18.84 -2.53
CA ALA A 34 21.35 19.50 -3.82
C ALA A 34 22.33 18.96 -4.87
N GLY A 35 23.58 18.73 -4.47
CA GLY A 35 24.60 18.18 -5.36
C GLY A 35 24.35 16.74 -5.76
N ALA A 36 23.54 16.01 -4.99
CA ALA A 36 23.21 14.62 -5.30
C ALA A 36 21.95 14.50 -6.15
N GLY A 37 21.29 15.62 -6.48
CA GLY A 37 20.14 15.59 -7.36
C GLY A 37 18.80 15.85 -6.71
N VAL A 38 18.77 16.23 -5.43
CA VAL A 38 17.53 16.53 -4.73
C VAL A 38 17.26 18.03 -4.78
N SER A 39 16.16 18.43 -5.39
CA SER A 39 15.80 19.85 -5.55
C SER A 39 14.78 20.24 -4.47
N VAL A 40 15.12 21.26 -3.67
CA VAL A 40 14.25 21.73 -2.60
C VAL A 40 14.06 23.24 -2.74
N PRO A 41 12.83 23.76 -2.73
CA PRO A 41 12.63 25.20 -2.82
C PRO A 41 13.17 25.92 -1.59
N GLY A 42 13.71 27.11 -1.77
CA GLY A 42 14.28 27.90 -0.69
C GLY A 42 13.25 28.59 0.17
N GLY A 43 13.73 29.16 1.28
CA GLY A 43 12.86 29.86 2.23
C GLY A 43 13.60 30.25 3.48
N PHE A 44 12.82 30.54 4.54
CA PHE A 44 13.37 30.89 5.85
C PHE A 44 12.42 30.39 6.95
N ALA A 45 12.91 30.44 8.18
CA ALA A 45 12.13 29.96 9.33
C ALA A 45 12.28 30.91 10.50
N THR A 46 11.20 31.06 11.28
CA THR A 46 11.32 31.74 12.58
C THR A 46 11.88 30.74 13.60
N THR A 47 12.50 31.23 14.66
CA THR A 47 13.10 30.36 15.65
C THR A 47 12.14 30.09 16.80
N ALA A 48 12.45 29.03 17.56
CA ALA A 48 11.72 28.77 18.82
C ALA A 48 11.82 29.92 19.79
N GLN A 49 12.97 30.58 19.82
CA GLN A 49 13.14 31.74 20.69
C GLN A 49 12.20 32.88 20.33
N ALA A 50 11.98 33.09 19.02
CA ALA A 50 11.01 34.10 18.57
C ALA A 50 9.61 33.80 19.10
N TYR A 51 9.22 32.52 19.04
CA TYR A 51 7.91 32.10 19.53
C TYR A 51 7.81 32.33 21.04
N ARG A 52 8.81 31.91 21.77
CA ARG A 52 8.80 32.09 23.23
C ARG A 52 8.79 33.55 23.64
N ASP A 53 9.58 34.37 22.99
CA ASP A 53 9.61 35.79 23.28
C ASP A 53 8.28 36.47 22.96
N PHE A 54 7.62 36.03 21.87
CA PHE A 54 6.30 36.54 21.54
C PHE A 54 5.30 36.26 22.65
N LEU A 55 5.23 35.02 23.13
CA LEU A 55 4.30 34.68 24.21
C LEU A 55 4.64 35.45 25.51
N GLU A 56 5.91 35.61 25.80
CA GLU A 56 6.35 36.26 27.01
C GLU A 56 6.06 37.76 26.99
N GLN A 57 6.45 38.42 25.90
CA GLN A 57 6.30 39.87 25.77
C GLN A 57 4.84 40.30 25.69
N SER A 58 3.99 39.45 25.12
CA SER A 58 2.57 39.76 24.97
C SER A 58 1.76 39.43 26.22
N GLY A 59 2.38 38.82 27.22
CA GLY A 59 1.69 38.41 28.44
C GLY A 59 0.84 37.19 28.30
N LEU A 60 0.98 36.46 27.16
CA LEU A 60 0.13 35.30 26.88
C LEU A 60 0.56 34.07 27.64
N ASN A 61 1.82 33.94 27.96
CA ASN A 61 2.37 32.72 28.49
C ASN A 61 1.58 32.20 29.70
N ASP A 62 1.39 33.10 30.70
CA ASP A 62 0.72 32.72 31.93
C ASP A 62 -0.77 32.41 31.67
N ARG A 63 -1.43 33.22 30.85
CA ARG A 63 -2.85 33.02 30.58
C ARG A 63 -3.11 31.69 29.87
N ILE A 64 -2.26 31.36 28.91
CA ILE A 64 -2.43 30.13 28.13
C ILE A 64 -2.24 28.91 29.02
N HIS A 65 -1.18 28.90 29.81
CA HIS A 65 -0.90 27.73 30.62
C HIS A 65 -1.89 27.56 31.76
N ALA A 66 -2.42 28.65 32.30
CA ALA A 66 -3.49 28.56 33.29
C ALA A 66 -4.74 27.91 32.69
N ALA A 67 -5.08 28.29 31.44
CA ALA A 67 -6.26 27.73 30.79
C ALA A 67 -6.05 26.25 30.50
N LEU A 68 -4.85 25.87 30.06
CA LEU A 68 -4.55 24.45 29.73
C LEU A 68 -4.52 23.58 30.98
N ASP A 69 -4.00 24.11 32.08
CA ASP A 69 -3.94 23.36 33.36
C ASP A 69 -5.34 23.04 33.90
N ALA A 70 -6.32 23.90 33.61
CA ALA A 70 -7.68 23.71 34.08
C ALA A 70 -8.54 22.83 33.13
N LEU A 71 -7.98 22.42 31.98
CA LEU A 71 -8.77 21.80 30.95
C LEU A 71 -8.76 20.27 31.06
N ASP A 72 -9.96 19.66 30.93
CA ASP A 72 -10.11 18.22 30.75
C ASP A 72 -10.26 17.96 29.25
N VAL A 73 -9.23 17.44 28.61
CA VAL A 73 -9.22 17.26 27.15
C VAL A 73 -10.18 16.17 26.68
N ASP A 74 -10.65 15.32 27.58
CA ASP A 74 -11.63 14.29 27.22
C ASP A 74 -13.05 14.87 27.13
N ASP A 75 -13.27 16.08 27.64
CA ASP A 75 -14.51 16.81 27.45
C ASP A 75 -14.39 17.57 26.12
N VAL A 76 -14.99 17.05 25.07
CA VAL A 76 -14.82 17.58 23.70
C VAL A 76 -15.29 19.05 23.63
N ASN A 77 -16.38 19.39 24.32
CA ASN A 77 -16.90 20.75 24.26
C ASN A 77 -16.00 21.73 25.01
N ALA A 78 -15.45 21.30 26.15
CA ALA A 78 -14.51 22.14 26.91
C ALA A 78 -13.21 22.34 26.10
N LEU A 79 -12.74 21.31 25.45
CA LEU A 79 -11.56 21.40 24.60
C LEU A 79 -11.78 22.41 23.45
N ALA A 80 -12.91 22.34 22.78
CA ALA A 80 -13.21 23.24 21.67
C ALA A 80 -13.27 24.71 22.15
N LYS A 81 -13.91 24.94 23.29
CA LYS A 81 -14.07 26.30 23.84
C LYS A 81 -12.73 26.87 24.27
N THR A 82 -11.94 26.11 25.02
CA THR A 82 -10.65 26.57 25.52
C THR A 82 -9.66 26.77 24.39
N GLY A 83 -9.64 25.84 23.43
CA GLY A 83 -8.74 25.97 22.29
C GLY A 83 -9.03 27.22 21.48
N ALA A 84 -10.31 27.49 21.21
CA ALA A 84 -10.70 28.68 20.45
C ALA A 84 -10.30 29.95 21.18
N GLN A 85 -10.47 29.97 22.50
CA GLN A 85 -10.10 31.13 23.28
C GLN A 85 -8.61 31.41 23.23
N ILE A 86 -7.79 30.37 23.36
CA ILE A 86 -6.33 30.53 23.32
C ILE A 86 -5.90 31.03 21.94
N ARG A 87 -6.43 30.42 20.87
CA ARG A 87 -6.07 30.86 19.53
C ARG A 87 -6.45 32.31 19.27
N GLN A 88 -7.59 32.76 19.80
CA GLN A 88 -7.99 34.16 19.68
C GLN A 88 -7.00 35.08 20.39
N TRP A 89 -6.57 34.71 21.59
CA TRP A 89 -5.57 35.53 22.32
C TRP A 89 -4.29 35.67 21.47
N VAL A 90 -3.82 34.57 20.86
CA VAL A 90 -2.59 34.61 20.06
C VAL A 90 -2.76 35.54 18.87
N MET A 91 -3.89 35.44 18.19
CA MET A 91 -4.10 36.25 16.97
C MET A 91 -4.25 37.75 17.28
N GLU A 92 -4.75 38.10 18.48
CA GLU A 92 -4.95 39.51 18.84
C GLU A 92 -3.66 40.17 19.34
N ALA A 93 -2.67 39.38 19.77
CA ALA A 93 -1.41 39.94 20.27
C ALA A 93 -0.50 40.34 19.08
N GLU A 94 0.30 41.38 19.33
CA GLU A 94 1.22 41.89 18.33
C GLU A 94 2.59 41.19 18.43
N PHE A 95 3.22 40.94 17.30
CA PHE A 95 4.59 40.42 17.28
C PHE A 95 5.56 41.48 17.85
N PRO A 96 6.63 41.03 18.53
CA PRO A 96 7.72 41.96 18.86
C PRO A 96 8.21 42.67 17.60
N ALA A 97 8.55 43.94 17.75
CA ALA A 97 8.99 44.76 16.60
C ALA A 97 10.17 44.13 15.85
N ARG A 98 11.09 43.52 16.60
CA ARG A 98 12.25 42.87 15.99
C ARG A 98 11.85 41.68 15.13
N LEU A 99 10.92 40.87 15.60
CA LEU A 99 10.43 39.74 14.85
C LEU A 99 9.78 40.18 13.54
N ASP A 100 8.90 41.19 13.65
CA ASP A 100 8.22 41.75 12.46
C ASP A 100 9.26 42.23 11.45
N SER A 101 10.26 42.97 11.90
CA SER A 101 11.31 43.51 11.01
C SER A 101 12.12 42.40 10.35
N GLU A 102 12.51 41.35 11.11
CA GLU A 102 13.35 40.28 10.54
C GLU A 102 12.55 39.46 9.52
N ILE A 103 11.26 39.25 9.74
CA ILE A 103 10.44 38.55 8.74
C ILE A 103 10.39 39.37 7.44
N ARG A 104 10.19 40.68 7.56
CA ARG A 104 10.12 41.52 6.36
C ARG A 104 11.42 41.49 5.58
N GLN A 105 12.56 41.54 6.28
CA GLN A 105 13.86 41.48 5.63
C GLN A 105 14.09 40.14 4.94
N ALA A 106 13.73 39.03 5.60
CA ALA A 106 13.92 37.70 5.03
C ALA A 106 13.02 37.48 3.82
N PHE A 107 11.78 37.98 3.88
CA PHE A 107 10.86 37.84 2.74
C PHE A 107 11.38 38.65 1.53
N ALA A 108 11.85 39.86 1.78
CA ALA A 108 12.39 40.69 0.69
C ALA A 108 13.56 39.99 0.00
N ALA A 109 14.45 39.36 0.77
CA ALA A 109 15.57 38.62 0.22
C ALA A 109 15.09 37.40 -0.61
N LEU A 110 14.11 36.66 -0.09
CA LEU A 110 13.55 35.49 -0.79
C LEU A 110 12.85 35.94 -2.09
N ALA A 111 12.07 37.01 -2.01
CA ALA A 111 11.29 37.50 -3.15
C ALA A 111 12.17 38.06 -4.27
N ASN A 112 13.31 38.61 -3.91
CA ASN A 112 14.28 39.11 -4.88
C ASN A 112 13.62 40.01 -5.91
N GLY A 113 12.86 41.01 -5.43
CA GLY A 113 12.17 41.95 -6.30
C GLY A 113 10.74 41.59 -6.67
N ASN A 114 10.32 40.37 -6.46
CA ASN A 114 8.96 39.97 -6.79
C ASN A 114 8.13 40.02 -5.50
N ASP A 115 7.56 41.19 -5.20
CA ASP A 115 6.77 41.34 -3.96
C ASP A 115 5.53 40.46 -3.91
N ASN A 116 5.12 39.91 -5.05
CA ASN A 116 3.94 39.03 -5.14
C ASN A 116 4.30 37.55 -5.16
N LEU A 117 5.50 37.19 -4.73
CA LEU A 117 5.94 35.80 -4.68
C LEU A 117 5.00 34.98 -3.82
N ALA A 118 4.55 33.84 -4.33
CA ALA A 118 3.71 32.90 -3.58
C ALA A 118 4.58 32.04 -2.69
N VAL A 119 4.21 31.93 -1.43
CA VAL A 119 4.89 31.08 -0.48
C VAL A 119 3.91 30.21 0.29
N ALA A 120 4.40 29.10 0.83
CA ALA A 120 3.70 28.31 1.82
C ALA A 120 4.26 28.68 3.18
N VAL A 121 3.36 28.78 4.17
CA VAL A 121 3.77 29.04 5.55
C VAL A 121 3.32 27.83 6.36
N ARG A 122 4.28 27.11 6.95
CA ARG A 122 4.02 25.84 7.62
C ARG A 122 4.52 25.86 9.05
N SER A 123 3.84 25.09 9.90
CA SER A 123 4.29 24.88 11.26
C SER A 123 5.42 23.84 11.29
N SER A 124 6.34 24.02 12.23
CA SER A 124 7.40 23.07 12.48
C SER A 124 7.66 23.07 13.99
N ALA A 125 7.26 21.99 14.66
CA ALA A 125 7.32 21.92 16.11
C ALA A 125 8.66 21.33 16.56
N THR A 126 9.13 21.81 17.71
CA THR A 126 10.41 21.32 18.24
C THR A 126 10.34 19.87 18.71
N ALA A 127 9.15 19.38 19.03
CA ALA A 127 8.96 17.99 19.48
C ALA A 127 8.47 17.06 18.37
N GLU A 128 8.36 17.54 17.14
CA GLU A 128 7.70 16.84 16.05
C GLU A 128 8.30 15.48 15.73
N ASP A 129 9.63 15.40 15.75
CA ASP A 129 10.35 14.22 15.30
C ASP A 129 10.92 13.38 16.44
N LEU A 130 10.37 13.50 17.64
CA LEU A 130 10.80 12.66 18.74
C LEU A 130 10.49 11.20 18.44
N PRO A 131 11.38 10.28 18.87
CA PRO A 131 11.17 8.86 18.55
C PRO A 131 9.87 8.26 19.08
N ASP A 132 9.36 8.77 20.19
CA ASP A 132 8.19 8.20 20.84
C ASP A 132 6.87 8.75 20.36
N ALA A 133 6.89 9.79 19.51
CA ALA A 133 5.65 10.44 19.10
C ALA A 133 5.83 11.13 17.76
N SER A 134 4.72 11.25 17.06
CA SER A 134 4.68 11.95 15.79
C SER A 134 3.51 12.93 15.79
N PHE A 135 3.75 14.11 15.24
CA PHE A 135 2.67 15.08 15.01
C PHE A 135 2.11 14.98 13.59
N ALA A 136 2.27 13.82 12.94
CA ALA A 136 1.78 13.63 11.57
C ALA A 136 0.29 13.98 11.49
N GLY A 137 -0.05 14.78 10.52
CA GLY A 137 -1.43 15.19 10.34
C GLY A 137 -1.94 16.22 11.32
N GLN A 138 -1.06 16.73 12.19
CA GLN A 138 -1.46 17.67 13.25
C GLN A 138 -0.98 19.09 13.01
N GLN A 139 -0.28 19.34 11.90
CA GLN A 139 0.35 20.64 11.67
C GLN A 139 -0.45 21.44 10.64
N GLU A 140 -0.32 22.76 10.71
CA GLU A 140 -1.00 23.67 9.80
C GLU A 140 -0.11 24.08 8.64
N THR A 141 -0.72 24.23 7.48
CA THR A 141 -0.06 24.74 6.30
C THR A 141 -0.97 25.76 5.62
N PHE A 142 -0.42 26.91 5.28
CA PHE A 142 -1.14 27.97 4.59
C PHE A 142 -0.48 28.17 3.23
N LEU A 143 -1.25 28.01 2.17
CA LEU A 143 -0.75 27.97 0.80
C LEU A 143 -1.03 29.26 0.05
N ASN A 144 -0.19 29.52 -0.95
CA ASN A 144 -0.35 30.67 -1.85
C ASN A 144 -0.51 32.00 -1.09
N ILE A 145 0.37 32.20 -0.10
CA ILE A 145 0.40 33.42 0.68
C ILE A 145 1.23 34.44 -0.10
N ARG A 146 0.66 35.60 -0.35
CA ARG A 146 1.31 36.65 -1.12
C ARG A 146 1.32 37.95 -0.34
N GLY A 147 2.44 38.67 -0.42
CA GLY A 147 2.59 39.92 0.30
C GLY A 147 3.10 39.70 1.71
N VAL A 148 4.07 40.54 2.13
CA VAL A 148 4.76 40.31 3.40
C VAL A 148 3.84 40.47 4.60
N ASP A 149 2.84 41.37 4.53
CA ASP A 149 1.92 41.50 5.65
C ASP A 149 1.12 40.22 5.87
N ASN A 150 0.75 39.55 4.78
CA ASN A 150 0.02 38.30 4.87
C ASN A 150 0.93 37.16 5.31
N VAL A 151 2.21 37.21 5.01
CA VAL A 151 3.17 36.25 5.51
C VAL A 151 3.29 36.35 7.02
N ILE A 152 3.34 37.60 7.53
CA ILE A 152 3.42 37.84 8.98
C ILE A 152 2.17 37.32 9.67
N ARG A 153 1.00 37.61 9.09
CA ARG A 153 -0.27 37.11 9.64
C ARG A 153 -0.30 35.56 9.64
N ALA A 154 0.15 34.94 8.55
CA ALA A 154 0.18 33.50 8.47
C ALA A 154 1.14 32.89 9.50
N ALA A 155 2.28 33.54 9.74
CA ALA A 155 3.20 33.07 10.77
C ALA A 155 2.54 33.10 12.15
N LYS A 156 1.75 34.13 12.41
CA LYS A 156 1.00 34.22 13.67
C LYS A 156 -0.04 33.10 13.74
N GLU A 157 -0.72 32.80 12.64
CA GLU A 157 -1.66 31.70 12.59
C GLU A 157 -0.99 30.35 12.83
N VAL A 158 0.24 30.21 12.34
CA VAL A 158 1.04 29.01 12.64
C VAL A 158 1.27 28.90 14.13
N PHE A 159 1.66 29.98 14.79
CA PHE A 159 1.88 29.96 16.24
C PHE A 159 0.59 29.59 16.98
N ALA A 160 -0.55 30.12 16.53
CA ALA A 160 -1.84 29.78 17.13
C ALA A 160 -2.19 28.32 16.97
N SER A 161 -1.73 27.69 15.90
CA SER A 161 -2.08 26.31 15.61
C SER A 161 -1.50 25.30 16.61
N LEU A 162 -0.51 25.71 17.38
CA LEU A 162 -0.02 24.85 18.48
C LEU A 162 -1.12 24.59 19.49
N PHE A 163 -2.14 25.41 19.48
CA PHE A 163 -3.29 25.31 20.40
C PHE A 163 -4.57 24.89 19.66
N ASN A 164 -4.42 24.22 18.54
CA ASN A 164 -5.56 23.52 17.92
C ASN A 164 -6.00 22.40 18.87
N ASP A 165 -7.30 22.10 18.83
CA ASP A 165 -7.88 21.12 19.75
C ASP A 165 -7.13 19.80 19.69
N ARG A 166 -6.84 19.33 18.47
CA ARG A 166 -6.15 18.07 18.28
C ARG A 166 -4.74 18.12 18.86
N ALA A 167 -4.03 19.21 18.65
CA ALA A 167 -2.64 19.32 19.14
C ALA A 167 -2.62 19.33 20.68
N ILE A 168 -3.57 20.03 21.29
CA ILE A 168 -3.68 20.06 22.75
C ILE A 168 -3.96 18.64 23.27
N ALA A 169 -4.94 17.95 22.69
CA ALA A 169 -5.31 16.60 23.13
C ALA A 169 -4.16 15.63 22.92
N TYR A 170 -3.48 15.72 21.79
CA TYR A 170 -2.33 14.85 21.50
C TYR A 170 -1.26 14.97 22.57
N ARG A 171 -0.89 16.21 22.93
CA ARG A 171 0.15 16.41 23.92
C ARG A 171 -0.23 15.84 25.28
N VAL A 172 -1.49 16.05 25.69
CA VAL A 172 -1.94 15.51 26.98
C VAL A 172 -1.90 13.98 26.95
N HIS A 173 -2.40 13.37 25.89
CA HIS A 173 -2.46 11.89 25.83
C HIS A 173 -1.09 11.26 25.69
N GLN A 174 -0.13 11.97 25.09
CA GLN A 174 1.24 11.46 24.96
C GLN A 174 2.15 11.85 26.12
N GLY A 175 1.61 12.61 27.08
CA GLY A 175 2.38 13.01 28.24
C GLY A 175 3.37 14.15 28.01
N PHE A 176 3.23 14.90 26.94
CA PHE A 176 4.08 16.06 26.67
C PHE A 176 3.66 17.27 27.52
N ASP A 177 4.64 17.93 28.12
CA ASP A 177 4.41 19.19 28.81
C ASP A 177 4.22 20.29 27.76
N HIS A 178 3.09 20.99 27.83
CA HIS A 178 2.79 22.08 26.87
C HIS A 178 3.91 23.14 26.84
N LYS A 179 4.55 23.38 27.96
CA LYS A 179 5.59 24.41 28.04
C LYS A 179 6.88 24.05 27.30
N LEU A 180 7.13 22.77 27.10
CA LEU A 180 8.37 22.33 26.48
C LEU A 180 8.31 22.35 24.95
N VAL A 181 7.12 22.49 24.37
CA VAL A 181 6.97 22.49 22.93
C VAL A 181 6.91 23.91 22.40
N ALA A 182 7.73 24.19 21.43
CA ALA A 182 7.73 25.50 20.77
C ALA A 182 7.52 25.28 19.28
N LEU A 183 7.19 26.37 18.59
CA LEU A 183 6.82 26.27 17.17
C LEU A 183 7.66 27.25 16.38
N SER A 184 8.01 26.81 15.18
CA SER A 184 8.62 27.63 14.16
C SER A 184 7.67 27.77 12.99
N ALA A 185 7.64 28.93 12.38
CA ALA A 185 6.93 29.13 11.12
C ALA A 185 7.96 29.05 9.99
N GLY A 186 7.79 28.09 9.11
CA GLY A 186 8.64 27.96 7.94
C GLY A 186 7.97 28.62 6.74
N VAL A 187 8.68 29.50 6.05
CA VAL A 187 8.20 30.20 4.88
C VAL A 187 9.01 29.69 3.69
N GLN A 188 8.32 29.04 2.74
CA GLN A 188 9.00 28.39 1.63
C GLN A 188 8.38 28.80 0.31
N ARG A 189 9.22 29.06 -0.71
CA ARG A 189 8.74 29.35 -2.05
C ARG A 189 7.87 28.18 -2.56
N MET A 190 6.72 28.48 -3.13
CA MET A 190 5.83 27.44 -3.65
C MET A 190 6.30 26.93 -5.01
N VAL A 191 6.19 25.62 -5.18
CA VAL A 191 6.33 24.99 -6.50
C VAL A 191 5.00 25.20 -7.24
N ARG A 192 5.08 25.48 -8.55
CA ARG A 192 3.88 25.74 -9.36
C ARG A 192 3.17 24.43 -9.71
N SER A 193 2.80 23.65 -8.70
CA SER A 193 2.11 22.39 -8.91
C SER A 193 0.61 22.58 -9.19
N GLU A 194 0.10 23.78 -9.03
CA GLU A 194 -1.29 24.02 -9.43
C GLU A 194 -1.51 23.73 -10.92
N THR A 195 -0.46 23.84 -11.73
CA THR A 195 -0.50 23.47 -13.15
C THR A 195 0.20 22.14 -13.41
N GLY A 196 0.62 21.44 -12.36
CA GLY A 196 1.30 20.16 -12.45
C GLY A 196 0.69 19.13 -11.55
N THR A 197 1.54 18.45 -10.78
CA THR A 197 1.11 17.37 -9.90
C THR A 197 1.84 17.46 -8.58
N ALA A 198 1.32 16.76 -7.58
CA ALA A 198 1.96 16.71 -6.26
C ALA A 198 1.49 15.47 -5.51
N GLY A 199 2.21 15.13 -4.46
CA GLY A 199 1.84 14.00 -3.63
C GLY A 199 2.82 13.76 -2.51
N VAL A 200 2.78 12.54 -2.00
CA VAL A 200 3.68 12.13 -0.93
C VAL A 200 4.34 10.81 -1.31
N MET A 201 5.45 10.51 -0.67
CA MET A 201 6.08 9.21 -0.84
C MET A 201 6.74 8.78 0.46
N PHE A 202 6.83 7.48 0.63
CA PHE A 202 7.41 6.84 1.82
C PHE A 202 8.47 5.87 1.36
N THR A 203 9.55 5.75 2.13
CA THR A 203 10.62 4.81 1.78
C THR A 203 10.42 3.44 2.43
N LEU A 204 9.17 3.12 2.71
CA LEU A 204 8.73 1.78 3.08
C LEU A 204 7.25 1.66 2.72
N ASP A 205 6.72 0.44 2.77
CA ASP A 205 5.28 0.25 2.61
C ASP A 205 4.58 0.65 3.91
N THR A 206 3.66 1.59 3.80
CA THR A 206 3.02 2.16 4.99
C THR A 206 2.08 1.17 5.68
N GLU A 207 1.66 0.10 5.00
CA GLU A 207 0.76 -0.88 5.61
C GLU A 207 1.51 -1.99 6.32
N SER A 208 2.55 -2.53 5.70
CA SER A 208 3.27 -3.68 6.25
C SER A 208 4.60 -3.32 6.90
N GLY A 209 5.16 -2.17 6.58
CA GLY A 209 6.50 -1.81 7.01
C GLY A 209 7.61 -2.40 6.16
N PHE A 210 7.26 -3.03 5.05
CA PHE A 210 8.27 -3.63 4.16
C PHE A 210 9.24 -2.55 3.66
N ARG A 211 10.56 -2.81 3.82
CA ARG A 211 11.60 -1.79 3.64
C ARG A 211 12.13 -1.67 2.21
N ASP A 212 11.90 -2.64 1.35
CA ASP A 212 12.56 -2.66 0.04
C ASP A 212 11.72 -2.01 -1.06
N VAL A 213 10.75 -1.18 -0.71
CA VAL A 213 9.96 -0.42 -1.69
C VAL A 213 9.87 1.04 -1.30
N VAL A 214 9.67 1.88 -2.32
CA VAL A 214 9.22 3.27 -2.16
C VAL A 214 7.77 3.31 -2.59
N PHE A 215 6.90 3.84 -1.74
CA PHE A 215 5.47 3.98 -2.03
C PHE A 215 5.19 5.44 -2.36
N ILE A 216 4.67 5.70 -3.56
CA ILE A 216 4.48 7.06 -4.07
C ILE A 216 3.01 7.26 -4.38
N THR A 217 2.45 8.39 -3.92
CA THR A 217 1.12 8.81 -4.36
C THR A 217 1.22 10.11 -5.12
N GLY A 218 0.26 10.35 -6.01
CA GLY A 218 0.25 11.58 -6.76
C GLY A 218 -1.11 11.92 -7.34
N ALA A 219 -1.38 13.21 -7.46
CA ALA A 219 -2.61 13.72 -8.04
C ALA A 219 -2.32 15.09 -8.66
N TYR A 220 -3.29 15.60 -9.40
CA TYR A 220 -3.13 16.92 -10.05
C TYR A 220 -3.28 18.05 -9.05
N GLY A 221 -2.61 19.14 -9.31
CA GLY A 221 -2.74 20.36 -8.52
C GLY A 221 -1.85 20.36 -7.29
N LEU A 222 -2.20 21.23 -6.34
CA LEU A 222 -1.45 21.39 -5.10
C LEU A 222 -1.59 20.15 -4.23
N GLY A 223 -0.53 19.83 -3.48
CA GLY A 223 -0.47 18.60 -2.70
C GLY A 223 -1.40 18.54 -1.51
N GLU A 224 -1.99 19.67 -1.12
CA GLU A 224 -2.83 19.72 0.06
C GLU A 224 -4.02 18.75 -0.04
N THR A 225 -4.58 18.57 -1.23
CA THR A 225 -5.72 17.64 -1.40
C THR A 225 -5.32 16.20 -1.12
N VAL A 226 -4.09 15.82 -1.42
CA VAL A 226 -3.61 14.47 -1.12
C VAL A 226 -3.41 14.32 0.39
N VAL A 227 -2.75 15.30 1.00
CA VAL A 227 -2.46 15.25 2.43
C VAL A 227 -3.75 15.26 3.25
N GLN A 228 -4.70 16.10 2.88
CA GLN A 228 -5.98 16.21 3.61
C GLN A 228 -6.92 15.05 3.35
N GLY A 229 -6.66 14.24 2.33
CA GLY A 229 -7.55 13.15 1.99
C GLY A 229 -8.77 13.57 1.18
N ALA A 230 -8.70 14.71 0.53
CA ALA A 230 -9.82 15.20 -0.28
C ALA A 230 -9.85 14.58 -1.67
N VAL A 231 -8.77 13.92 -2.09
CA VAL A 231 -8.67 13.31 -3.40
C VAL A 231 -8.18 11.86 -3.25
N ASN A 232 -8.62 11.01 -4.17
CA ASN A 232 -8.14 9.64 -4.27
C ASN A 232 -6.99 9.62 -5.30
N PRO A 233 -5.74 9.55 -4.84
CA PRO A 233 -4.61 9.71 -5.74
C PRO A 233 -4.24 8.43 -6.46
N ASP A 234 -3.39 8.55 -7.49
CA ASP A 234 -2.70 7.40 -8.04
C ASP A 234 -1.67 6.89 -7.03
N GLU A 235 -1.38 5.60 -7.10
CA GLU A 235 -0.41 4.97 -6.20
C GLU A 235 0.59 4.15 -7.01
N PHE A 236 1.84 4.18 -6.59
CA PHE A 236 2.92 3.44 -7.25
C PHE A 236 3.81 2.80 -6.20
N TYR A 237 4.27 1.57 -6.49
CA TYR A 237 5.30 0.91 -5.68
C TYR A 237 6.54 0.74 -6.54
N VAL A 238 7.70 1.12 -6.02
CA VAL A 238 8.98 0.98 -6.72
C VAL A 238 9.93 0.15 -5.88
N HIS A 239 10.52 -0.88 -6.48
CA HIS A 239 11.40 -1.82 -5.77
C HIS A 239 12.81 -1.27 -5.70
N LYS A 240 13.34 -1.16 -4.48
CA LYS A 240 14.66 -0.53 -4.30
C LYS A 240 15.81 -1.34 -4.91
N PRO A 241 15.90 -2.67 -4.70
CA PRO A 241 17.04 -3.39 -5.27
C PRO A 241 17.12 -3.33 -6.79
N THR A 242 15.99 -3.47 -7.48
CA THR A 242 16.03 -3.41 -8.95
C THR A 242 16.27 -1.98 -9.44
N LEU A 243 15.78 -0.99 -8.70
CA LEU A 243 16.08 0.41 -9.02
C LEU A 243 17.58 0.69 -8.93
N GLU A 244 18.22 0.22 -7.86
CA GLU A 244 19.68 0.38 -7.67
C GLU A 244 20.46 -0.32 -8.77
N ALA A 245 19.93 -1.43 -9.30
CA ALA A 245 20.58 -2.16 -10.38
C ALA A 245 20.36 -1.52 -11.74
N GLY A 246 19.63 -0.42 -11.82
CA GLY A 246 19.38 0.27 -13.08
C GLY A 246 18.32 -0.38 -13.95
N ARG A 247 17.46 -1.19 -13.37
CA ARG A 247 16.44 -1.90 -14.12
C ARG A 247 15.06 -1.27 -13.92
N PRO A 248 14.11 -1.54 -14.81
CA PRO A 248 12.72 -1.12 -14.55
C PRO A 248 12.30 -1.66 -13.20
N ALA A 249 11.79 -0.79 -12.34
CA ALA A 249 11.58 -1.14 -10.93
C ALA A 249 10.16 -0.87 -10.44
N ILE A 250 9.26 -0.38 -11.29
CA ILE A 250 7.89 -0.10 -10.87
C ILE A 250 7.14 -1.43 -10.75
N LEU A 251 6.73 -1.77 -9.53
CA LEU A 251 6.04 -3.02 -9.27
C LEU A 251 4.54 -2.92 -9.51
N ARG A 252 3.94 -1.78 -9.17
CA ARG A 252 2.49 -1.62 -9.26
C ARG A 252 2.11 -0.19 -9.56
N ARG A 253 1.00 -0.03 -10.27
CA ARG A 253 0.35 1.26 -10.52
C ARG A 253 -1.13 1.09 -10.25
N ASN A 254 -1.69 1.93 -9.39
CA ASN A 254 -3.13 1.95 -9.12
C ASN A 254 -3.68 3.31 -9.51
N LEU A 255 -4.62 3.32 -10.43
CA LEU A 255 -5.20 4.57 -10.91
C LEU A 255 -6.24 5.07 -9.92
N GLY A 256 -6.03 6.28 -9.39
CA GLY A 256 -7.00 6.90 -8.50
C GLY A 256 -8.07 7.65 -9.27
N SER A 257 -9.17 7.96 -8.61
CA SER A 257 -10.25 8.70 -9.26
C SER A 257 -9.88 10.15 -9.55
N LYS A 258 -9.04 10.76 -8.72
CA LYS A 258 -8.50 12.11 -8.91
C LYS A 258 -9.57 13.10 -9.37
N ALA A 259 -10.71 13.11 -8.67
CA ALA A 259 -11.90 13.84 -9.12
C ALA A 259 -11.71 15.36 -9.07
N ILE A 260 -10.91 15.84 -8.12
CA ILE A 260 -10.73 17.28 -7.89
C ILE A 260 -9.24 17.61 -7.80
N LYS A 261 -8.94 18.89 -7.93
CA LYS A 261 -7.61 19.41 -7.70
C LYS A 261 -7.70 20.80 -7.11
N MET A 262 -6.65 21.20 -6.40
CA MET A 262 -6.57 22.54 -5.83
C MET A 262 -5.61 23.37 -6.68
N ILE A 263 -6.05 24.56 -7.05
CA ILE A 263 -5.25 25.48 -7.85
C ILE A 263 -5.24 26.83 -7.16
N TYR A 264 -4.44 27.76 -7.68
CA TYR A 264 -4.45 29.13 -7.20
C TYR A 264 -5.78 29.78 -7.60
N GLY A 265 -6.36 30.54 -6.67
CA GLY A 265 -7.58 31.31 -6.94
C GLY A 265 -7.26 32.59 -7.71
N ASP A 266 -8.31 33.21 -8.25
CA ASP A 266 -8.18 34.42 -9.04
C ASP A 266 -8.00 35.65 -8.17
N GLU A 267 -8.48 35.62 -6.94
CA GLU A 267 -8.44 36.77 -6.03
C GLU A 267 -7.80 36.36 -4.71
N ALA A 268 -6.93 37.22 -4.21
CA ALA A 268 -6.27 36.99 -2.94
C ALA A 268 -7.09 37.61 -1.81
N LYS A 269 -7.72 36.78 -0.98
CA LYS A 269 -8.33 37.23 0.26
C LYS A 269 -7.30 37.14 1.36
N ALA A 270 -6.94 38.30 1.93
CA ALA A 270 -5.90 38.35 2.96
C ALA A 270 -4.59 37.71 2.49
N GLY A 271 -4.29 37.84 1.21
CA GLY A 271 -3.03 37.38 0.63
C GLY A 271 -2.96 35.90 0.35
N ARG A 272 -4.01 35.14 0.58
CA ARG A 272 -4.04 33.73 0.23
C ARG A 272 -5.28 33.44 -0.63
N SER A 273 -5.07 32.64 -1.65
CA SER A 273 -6.17 32.34 -2.57
C SER A 273 -5.91 31.00 -3.23
N VAL A 274 -6.67 30.00 -2.81
CA VAL A 274 -6.70 28.69 -3.47
C VAL A 274 -8.16 28.32 -3.68
N LYS A 275 -8.40 27.48 -4.68
CA LYS A 275 -9.75 26.99 -4.92
C LYS A 275 -9.69 25.55 -5.41
N VAL A 276 -10.77 24.83 -5.19
CA VAL A 276 -10.90 23.44 -5.63
C VAL A 276 -11.73 23.42 -6.90
N VAL A 277 -11.23 22.72 -7.92
CA VAL A 277 -11.92 22.56 -9.20
C VAL A 277 -11.96 21.10 -9.59
N ASP A 278 -12.89 20.77 -10.49
CA ASP A 278 -12.96 19.40 -11.03
C ASP A 278 -11.81 19.14 -12.00
N VAL A 279 -11.37 17.88 -12.03
CA VAL A 279 -10.37 17.42 -12.99
C VAL A 279 -11.09 16.92 -14.23
N ASP A 280 -10.59 17.27 -15.42
CA ASP A 280 -11.15 16.81 -16.67
C ASP A 280 -11.18 15.29 -16.74
N ARG A 281 -12.19 14.76 -17.40
CA ARG A 281 -12.38 13.32 -17.51
C ARG A 281 -11.16 12.63 -18.14
N ALA A 282 -10.57 13.22 -19.18
CA ALA A 282 -9.39 12.65 -19.82
C ALA A 282 -8.21 12.56 -18.87
N ASP A 283 -8.05 13.55 -18.00
CA ASP A 283 -6.94 13.56 -17.03
C ASP A 283 -7.18 12.54 -15.93
N ARG A 284 -8.43 12.34 -15.52
CA ARG A 284 -8.74 11.30 -14.51
C ARG A 284 -8.39 9.91 -15.02
N ALA A 285 -8.50 9.69 -16.32
CA ALA A 285 -8.32 8.37 -16.93
C ALA A 285 -6.86 8.04 -17.21
N ARG A 286 -5.94 8.92 -16.84
CA ARG A 286 -4.51 8.63 -17.02
C ARG A 286 -3.76 8.88 -15.74
N PHE A 287 -2.58 8.27 -15.63
CA PHE A 287 -1.75 8.45 -14.46
C PHE A 287 -1.19 9.87 -14.43
N ALA A 288 -1.14 10.44 -13.23
CA ALA A 288 -0.64 11.81 -13.03
C ALA A 288 0.88 11.90 -13.21
N LEU A 289 1.57 10.78 -13.15
CA LEU A 289 3.03 10.71 -13.33
C LEU A 289 3.37 9.69 -14.42
N SER A 290 4.37 10.00 -15.20
CA SER A 290 4.95 9.03 -16.14
C SER A 290 5.85 8.06 -15.39
N ASP A 291 6.19 6.94 -16.04
CA ASP A 291 7.12 5.99 -15.46
C ASP A 291 8.48 6.62 -15.15
N ALA A 292 8.94 7.49 -16.02
CA ALA A 292 10.21 8.18 -15.80
C ALA A 292 10.15 9.07 -14.57
N GLU A 293 9.03 9.75 -14.38
CA GLU A 293 8.84 10.63 -13.21
C GLU A 293 8.76 9.82 -11.91
N VAL A 294 8.04 8.69 -11.94
CA VAL A 294 7.96 7.81 -10.78
C VAL A 294 9.37 7.30 -10.42
N THR A 295 10.12 6.89 -11.41
CA THR A 295 11.48 6.40 -11.22
C THR A 295 12.38 7.47 -10.62
N GLU A 296 12.29 8.69 -11.13
CA GLU A 296 13.10 9.80 -10.61
C GLU A 296 12.75 10.11 -9.16
N LEU A 297 11.45 10.15 -8.82
CA LEU A 297 11.03 10.40 -7.45
C LEU A 297 11.56 9.31 -6.53
N ALA A 298 11.48 8.05 -6.95
CA ALA A 298 11.98 6.95 -6.13
C ALA A 298 13.48 7.07 -5.90
N LYS A 299 14.23 7.46 -6.91
CA LYS A 299 15.67 7.68 -6.75
C LYS A 299 15.97 8.78 -5.74
N GLN A 300 15.22 9.88 -5.79
CA GLN A 300 15.40 10.96 -4.83
C GLN A 300 15.04 10.50 -3.42
N ALA A 301 13.98 9.71 -3.30
CA ALA A 301 13.59 9.16 -2.00
C ALA A 301 14.70 8.30 -1.40
N MET A 302 15.35 7.49 -2.23
CA MET A 302 16.44 6.65 -1.75
C MET A 302 17.66 7.45 -1.34
N ILE A 303 17.96 8.54 -2.05
CA ILE A 303 19.05 9.43 -1.65
C ILE A 303 18.75 10.04 -0.28
N ILE A 304 17.52 10.47 -0.08
CA ILE A 304 17.11 11.07 1.19
C ILE A 304 17.18 10.03 2.32
N GLU A 305 16.64 8.83 2.09
CA GLU A 305 16.67 7.76 3.09
C GLU A 305 18.12 7.41 3.46
N LYS A 306 18.99 7.30 2.48
CA LYS A 306 20.39 6.97 2.74
C LYS A 306 21.06 8.04 3.59
N HIS A 307 20.78 9.30 3.27
CA HIS A 307 21.37 10.41 4.02
C HIS A 307 20.96 10.39 5.48
N TYR A 308 19.67 10.17 5.76
CA TYR A 308 19.17 10.19 7.13
C TYR A 308 19.32 8.85 7.85
N GLY A 309 19.54 7.77 7.09
CA GLY A 309 19.75 6.45 7.68
C GLY A 309 18.49 5.82 8.26
N ARG A 310 17.32 6.21 7.83
CA ARG A 310 16.05 5.73 8.37
C ARG A 310 14.92 5.95 7.38
N PRO A 311 13.80 5.20 7.52
CA PRO A 311 12.67 5.41 6.64
C PRO A 311 12.12 6.83 6.73
N MET A 312 11.69 7.35 5.59
CA MET A 312 11.28 8.74 5.47
C MET A 312 9.89 8.88 4.89
N ASP A 313 9.24 9.95 5.30
CA ASP A 313 7.94 10.43 4.81
C ASP A 313 8.24 11.74 4.08
N ILE A 314 7.97 11.78 2.78
CA ILE A 314 8.45 12.86 1.90
C ILE A 314 7.26 13.43 1.12
N GLU A 315 7.17 14.76 1.06
CA GLU A 315 6.24 15.44 0.17
C GLU A 315 6.98 15.91 -1.07
N TRP A 316 6.37 15.71 -2.23
CA TRP A 316 6.97 16.09 -3.50
C TRP A 316 5.98 16.89 -4.33
N ALA A 317 6.47 17.66 -5.28
CA ALA A 317 5.64 18.40 -6.20
C ALA A 317 6.34 18.54 -7.55
N LYS A 318 5.55 18.53 -8.62
CA LYS A 318 6.04 18.76 -9.97
C LYS A 318 5.54 20.12 -10.42
N ASP A 319 6.47 20.98 -10.82
CA ASP A 319 6.15 22.31 -11.31
C ASP A 319 5.63 22.18 -12.75
N GLY A 320 4.42 22.65 -13.00
CA GLY A 320 3.82 22.55 -14.33
C GLY A 320 4.44 23.47 -15.34
N ASP A 321 5.16 24.52 -14.88
CA ASP A 321 5.78 25.47 -15.77
C ASP A 321 7.16 24.99 -16.25
N ASP A 322 7.99 24.45 -15.35
CA ASP A 322 9.34 23.98 -15.76
C ASP A 322 9.45 22.48 -15.90
N GLY A 323 8.43 21.75 -15.48
CA GLY A 323 8.41 20.30 -15.60
C GLY A 323 9.29 19.55 -14.60
N LYS A 324 9.88 20.25 -13.66
CA LYS A 324 10.82 19.63 -12.71
C LYS A 324 10.12 19.13 -11.47
N LEU A 325 10.72 18.09 -10.88
CA LEU A 325 10.25 17.52 -9.63
C LEU A 325 11.02 18.12 -8.47
N TYR A 326 10.30 18.49 -7.42
CA TYR A 326 10.87 19.10 -6.22
C TYR A 326 10.46 18.34 -5.00
N ILE A 327 11.36 18.29 -4.02
CA ILE A 327 11.06 17.77 -2.68
C ILE A 327 10.65 18.98 -1.85
N VAL A 328 9.45 18.90 -1.28
CA VAL A 328 8.89 20.04 -0.55
C VAL A 328 9.10 19.88 0.95
N GLN A 329 9.14 18.64 1.44
CA GLN A 329 9.28 18.37 2.85
C GLN A 329 9.73 16.93 3.02
N ALA A 330 10.52 16.66 4.06
CA ALA A 330 10.88 15.30 4.44
C ALA A 330 11.00 15.21 5.93
N ARG A 331 10.54 14.09 6.48
CA ARG A 331 10.65 13.82 7.91
C ARG A 331 10.74 12.31 8.13
N PRO A 332 11.26 11.87 9.28
CA PRO A 332 11.29 10.43 9.54
C PRO A 332 9.89 9.84 9.60
N GLU A 333 9.75 8.65 9.02
CA GLU A 333 8.53 7.87 9.16
C GLU A 333 8.60 7.18 10.51
N THR A 334 7.59 7.37 11.36
CA THR A 334 7.68 6.95 12.77
C THR A 334 6.66 5.88 13.16
N VAL A 335 5.64 5.62 12.35
CA VAL A 335 4.61 4.67 12.73
C VAL A 335 5.05 3.23 12.48
N LYS A 336 5.39 2.90 11.23
CA LYS A 336 5.76 1.52 10.88
C LYS A 336 7.21 1.20 11.15
N SER A 337 8.09 2.20 11.13
CA SER A 337 9.50 1.92 11.41
C SER A 337 9.74 1.52 12.86
N ARG A 338 8.81 1.86 13.77
CA ARG A 338 8.89 1.48 15.18
C ARG A 338 8.11 0.22 15.52
N ALA A 339 7.33 -0.31 14.57
CA ALA A 339 6.49 -1.48 14.84
C ALA A 339 7.36 -2.69 15.14
N SER A 340 6.93 -3.48 16.13
CA SER A 340 7.62 -4.73 16.45
C SER A 340 7.24 -5.79 15.43
N ALA A 341 8.25 -6.44 14.86
CA ALA A 341 8.04 -7.51 13.91
C ALA A 341 8.01 -8.89 14.58
N THR A 342 8.15 -8.96 15.90
CA THR A 342 8.26 -10.26 16.59
C THR A 342 6.92 -10.88 16.91
N VAL A 343 5.85 -10.09 16.96
CA VAL A 343 4.49 -10.60 17.22
C VAL A 343 3.59 -10.11 16.10
N MET A 344 2.90 -11.05 15.47
CA MET A 344 1.97 -10.72 14.37
C MET A 344 0.54 -11.04 14.80
N GLU A 345 -0.38 -10.10 14.49
CA GLU A 345 -1.81 -10.30 14.69
C GLU A 345 -2.48 -10.54 13.35
N ARG A 346 -3.39 -11.51 13.34
CA ARG A 346 -4.22 -11.74 12.16
C ARG A 346 -5.67 -11.70 12.56
N TYR A 347 -6.46 -10.97 11.79
CA TYR A 347 -7.90 -10.88 11.97
C TYR A 347 -8.56 -11.74 10.90
N LEU A 348 -9.48 -12.60 11.31
CA LEU A 348 -10.14 -13.53 10.41
C LEU A 348 -11.64 -13.48 10.64
N LEU A 349 -12.40 -13.19 9.57
CA LEU A 349 -13.87 -13.26 9.67
C LEU A 349 -14.30 -14.71 9.85
N LYS A 350 -15.23 -14.94 10.76
CA LYS A 350 -15.80 -16.26 10.98
C LYS A 350 -16.93 -16.57 10.00
N GLU A 351 -17.50 -15.55 9.38
CA GLU A 351 -18.64 -15.71 8.49
C GLU A 351 -18.57 -14.64 7.42
N LYS A 352 -19.23 -14.88 6.31
CA LYS A 352 -19.29 -13.89 5.23
C LYS A 352 -20.61 -13.14 5.29
N GLY A 353 -20.54 -11.86 4.97
CA GLY A 353 -21.72 -11.02 4.94
C GLY A 353 -21.89 -10.37 3.59
N THR A 354 -23.00 -9.65 3.46
CA THR A 354 -23.24 -8.85 2.26
C THR A 354 -22.37 -7.61 2.29
N VAL A 355 -21.64 -7.37 1.20
CA VAL A 355 -20.80 -6.17 1.08
C VAL A 355 -21.70 -4.98 0.75
N LEU A 356 -21.66 -3.96 1.60
CA LEU A 356 -22.43 -2.73 1.37
C LEU A 356 -21.60 -1.68 0.64
N VAL A 357 -20.34 -1.55 1.00
CA VAL A 357 -19.44 -0.52 0.47
C VAL A 357 -18.03 -1.09 0.47
N GLU A 358 -17.20 -0.60 -0.45
CA GLU A 358 -15.78 -0.96 -0.43
C GLU A 358 -14.90 0.23 -0.76
N GLY A 359 -13.64 0.17 -0.33
CA GLY A 359 -12.67 1.21 -0.56
C GLY A 359 -11.26 0.70 -0.28
N ARG A 360 -10.34 1.61 0.03
CA ARG A 360 -8.96 1.24 0.33
C ARG A 360 -8.82 0.90 1.81
N ALA A 361 -8.25 -0.26 2.09
CA ALA A 361 -8.01 -0.71 3.47
C ALA A 361 -6.81 0.00 4.08
N ILE A 362 -6.95 0.43 5.32
CA ILE A 362 -5.86 0.99 6.12
C ILE A 362 -5.66 0.04 7.29
N GLY A 363 -4.47 -0.54 7.36
CA GLY A 363 -4.19 -1.57 8.34
C GLY A 363 -4.79 -2.90 7.91
N GLN A 364 -4.91 -3.82 8.86
CA GLN A 364 -5.34 -5.19 8.58
C GLN A 364 -6.34 -5.71 9.59
N ARG A 365 -6.91 -4.82 10.36
CA ARG A 365 -7.81 -5.19 11.44
C ARG A 365 -9.26 -5.23 10.98
N ILE A 366 -10.10 -5.75 11.86
CA ILE A 366 -11.54 -5.78 11.68
C ILE A 366 -12.17 -5.08 12.87
N GLY A 367 -13.16 -4.25 12.61
CA GLY A 367 -13.93 -3.60 13.67
C GLY A 367 -15.40 -3.64 13.34
N ALA A 368 -16.27 -3.65 14.36
CA ALA A 368 -17.71 -3.75 14.15
C ALA A 368 -18.44 -2.83 15.12
N GLY A 369 -19.60 -2.37 14.71
CA GLY A 369 -20.43 -1.54 15.55
C GLY A 369 -21.51 -0.84 14.75
N PRO A 370 -22.32 -0.03 15.44
CA PRO A 370 -23.34 0.75 14.74
C PRO A 370 -22.74 1.97 14.02
N VAL A 371 -23.28 2.24 12.86
CA VAL A 371 -22.85 3.38 12.04
C VAL A 371 -23.26 4.70 12.68
N LYS A 372 -22.37 5.67 12.61
CA LYS A 372 -22.69 7.05 12.95
C LYS A 372 -22.14 7.94 11.83
N VAL A 373 -23.05 8.54 11.06
CA VAL A 373 -22.67 9.42 9.96
C VAL A 373 -22.50 10.83 10.50
N ILE A 374 -21.33 11.39 10.32
CA ILE A 374 -20.96 12.72 10.80
C ILE A 374 -20.61 13.59 9.60
N ASN A 375 -21.36 14.67 9.41
CA ASN A 375 -21.15 15.58 8.29
C ASN A 375 -20.32 16.80 8.63
N ASP A 376 -20.22 17.11 9.91
CA ASP A 376 -19.62 18.35 10.36
C ASP A 376 -18.99 18.10 11.75
N VAL A 377 -17.91 18.81 12.01
CA VAL A 377 -17.22 18.74 13.30
C VAL A 377 -18.16 19.05 14.47
N SER A 378 -19.17 19.88 14.26
CA SER A 378 -20.13 20.21 15.31
C SER A 378 -20.99 19.02 15.76
N GLU A 379 -20.98 17.92 14.98
CA GLU A 379 -21.75 16.73 15.31
C GLU A 379 -20.92 15.67 16.03
N MET A 380 -19.66 15.98 16.37
CA MET A 380 -18.74 14.97 16.92
C MET A 380 -19.25 14.33 18.21
N ASP A 381 -19.98 15.07 19.03
CA ASP A 381 -20.48 14.52 20.30
C ASP A 381 -21.54 13.43 20.11
N LYS A 382 -22.04 13.25 18.90
CA LYS A 382 -22.97 12.17 18.62
C LYS A 382 -22.28 10.79 18.60
N VAL A 383 -20.96 10.74 18.40
CA VAL A 383 -20.23 9.48 18.30
C VAL A 383 -20.01 8.89 19.69
N GLN A 384 -20.48 7.67 19.89
CA GLN A 384 -20.31 6.95 21.15
C GLN A 384 -19.19 5.92 21.02
N PRO A 385 -18.56 5.52 22.13
CA PRO A 385 -17.55 4.47 22.07
C PRO A 385 -18.07 3.22 21.37
N GLY A 386 -17.31 2.69 20.42
CA GLY A 386 -17.68 1.51 19.67
C GLY A 386 -18.43 1.78 18.38
N ASP A 387 -18.79 3.03 18.09
CA ASP A 387 -19.46 3.36 16.84
C ASP A 387 -18.49 3.24 15.66
N VAL A 388 -19.04 2.97 14.47
CA VAL A 388 -18.30 3.06 13.22
C VAL A 388 -18.51 4.48 12.68
N LEU A 389 -17.45 5.27 12.66
CA LEU A 389 -17.51 6.66 12.20
C LEU A 389 -17.51 6.70 10.68
N VAL A 390 -18.55 7.30 10.11
CA VAL A 390 -18.68 7.41 8.64
C VAL A 390 -18.77 8.89 8.29
N SER A 391 -17.89 9.34 7.37
CA SER A 391 -17.82 10.75 7.02
C SER A 391 -17.35 10.92 5.58
N ASP A 392 -17.57 12.12 5.03
CA ASP A 392 -17.04 12.42 3.69
C ASP A 392 -15.52 12.43 3.70
N MET A 393 -14.95 13.13 4.67
CA MET A 393 -13.50 13.08 4.96
C MET A 393 -13.30 13.58 6.38
N THR A 394 -12.14 13.29 6.96
CA THR A 394 -11.81 13.83 8.28
C THR A 394 -10.69 14.85 8.14
N ASP A 395 -10.54 15.68 9.13
CA ASP A 395 -9.42 16.62 9.20
C ASP A 395 -8.83 16.57 10.61
N PRO A 396 -7.75 17.31 10.87
CA PRO A 396 -7.07 17.22 12.16
C PRO A 396 -7.94 17.47 13.39
N ASP A 397 -9.02 18.24 13.24
CA ASP A 397 -9.85 18.57 14.40
C ASP A 397 -10.73 17.39 14.86
N TRP A 398 -10.78 16.31 14.06
CA TRP A 398 -11.62 15.16 14.36
C TRP A 398 -10.96 14.13 15.24
N GLU A 399 -9.67 14.27 15.56
CA GLU A 399 -8.96 13.24 16.32
C GLU A 399 -9.64 12.90 17.66
N PRO A 400 -10.14 13.86 18.44
CA PRO A 400 -10.74 13.48 19.72
C PRO A 400 -11.89 12.48 19.59
N VAL A 401 -12.66 12.57 18.50
CA VAL A 401 -13.78 11.66 18.30
C VAL A 401 -13.35 10.37 17.62
N MET A 402 -12.30 10.42 16.80
CA MET A 402 -11.84 9.21 16.11
C MET A 402 -11.37 8.15 17.11
N LYS A 403 -10.89 8.55 18.28
CA LYS A 403 -10.44 7.63 19.33
C LYS A 403 -11.56 6.74 19.85
N ARG A 404 -12.80 7.20 19.82
CA ARG A 404 -13.93 6.43 20.30
C ARG A 404 -14.38 5.37 19.32
N ALA A 405 -14.05 5.55 18.06
CA ALA A 405 -14.59 4.72 16.97
C ALA A 405 -13.97 3.32 17.00
N SER A 406 -14.78 2.33 16.64
CA SER A 406 -14.28 0.97 16.41
C SER A 406 -13.71 0.85 15.01
N ALA A 407 -14.09 1.74 14.09
CA ALA A 407 -13.60 1.79 12.72
C ALA A 407 -13.95 3.13 12.11
N ILE A 408 -13.25 3.49 11.04
CA ILE A 408 -13.46 4.76 10.33
C ILE A 408 -13.72 4.45 8.85
N VAL A 409 -14.73 5.11 8.28
CA VAL A 409 -15.07 4.94 6.85
C VAL A 409 -15.22 6.32 6.24
N THR A 410 -14.48 6.59 5.15
CA THR A 410 -14.60 7.88 4.48
C THR A 410 -14.90 7.73 3.00
N ASN A 411 -15.62 8.71 2.43
CA ASN A 411 -15.87 8.74 1.00
C ASN A 411 -14.61 9.05 0.21
N ARG A 412 -13.75 9.91 0.73
CA ARG A 412 -12.57 10.41 0.03
C ARG A 412 -11.29 10.02 0.74
N GLY A 413 -10.20 10.06 0.01
CA GLY A 413 -8.87 9.90 0.56
C GLY A 413 -8.19 8.65 0.09
N GLY A 414 -6.87 8.62 0.28
CA GLY A 414 -6.02 7.48 -0.02
C GLY A 414 -5.24 7.09 1.22
N ARG A 415 -4.26 6.24 1.03
CA ARG A 415 -3.47 5.69 2.14
C ARG A 415 -2.67 6.73 2.92
N THR A 416 -2.48 7.91 2.35
CA THR A 416 -1.66 8.95 2.97
C THR A 416 -2.49 10.10 3.51
N CYS A 417 -3.81 9.98 3.49
CA CYS A 417 -4.69 11.04 3.97
C CYS A 417 -4.70 11.08 5.50
N HIS A 418 -5.27 12.15 6.03
CA HIS A 418 -5.32 12.34 7.48
C HIS A 418 -6.02 11.18 8.19
N ALA A 419 -7.18 10.75 7.68
CA ALA A 419 -7.90 9.63 8.31
C ALA A 419 -7.03 8.39 8.39
N ALA A 420 -6.27 8.10 7.32
CA ALA A 420 -5.40 6.94 7.28
C ALA A 420 -4.27 7.06 8.31
N ILE A 421 -3.65 8.23 8.38
CA ILE A 421 -2.54 8.43 9.31
C ILE A 421 -3.01 8.24 10.76
N ILE A 422 -4.14 8.85 11.11
CA ILE A 422 -4.63 8.78 12.48
C ILE A 422 -5.10 7.36 12.81
N ALA A 423 -5.76 6.68 11.86
CA ALA A 423 -6.19 5.29 12.09
C ALA A 423 -5.00 4.38 12.39
N ARG A 424 -3.89 4.57 11.67
CA ARG A 424 -2.68 3.80 11.94
C ARG A 424 -2.13 4.09 13.33
N GLU A 425 -2.11 5.36 13.71
CA GLU A 425 -1.60 5.74 15.04
C GLU A 425 -2.47 5.18 16.15
N LEU A 426 -3.79 5.18 15.96
CA LEU A 426 -4.71 4.68 16.96
C LEU A 426 -4.86 3.17 16.94
N GLY A 427 -4.41 2.51 15.87
CA GLY A 427 -4.53 1.07 15.74
C GLY A 427 -5.94 0.60 15.46
N ILE A 428 -6.75 1.38 14.75
CA ILE A 428 -8.11 0.98 14.40
C ILE A 428 -8.24 0.83 12.89
N PRO A 429 -9.14 -0.04 12.41
CA PRO A 429 -9.30 -0.21 10.97
C PRO A 429 -9.96 1.02 10.34
N ALA A 430 -9.54 1.35 9.13
CA ALA A 430 -10.20 2.39 8.36
C ALA A 430 -10.29 1.98 6.91
N VAL A 431 -11.37 2.37 6.25
CA VAL A 431 -11.56 2.17 4.82
C VAL A 431 -11.83 3.54 4.22
N VAL A 432 -10.96 3.97 3.32
CA VAL A 432 -11.04 5.30 2.74
C VAL A 432 -11.31 5.21 1.25
N GLY A 433 -11.72 6.32 0.65
CA GLY A 433 -11.96 6.35 -0.79
C GLY A 433 -13.18 5.56 -1.22
N CYS A 434 -14.19 5.45 -0.37
CA CYS A 434 -15.38 4.65 -0.67
C CYS A 434 -16.33 5.29 -1.66
N GLY A 435 -16.25 6.60 -1.85
CA GLY A 435 -17.09 7.32 -2.79
C GLY A 435 -18.44 7.77 -2.24
N ASN A 436 -19.25 6.84 -1.77
CA ASN A 436 -20.62 7.16 -1.37
C ASN A 436 -21.06 6.50 -0.07
N ALA A 437 -20.11 6.23 0.82
CA ALA A 437 -20.45 5.55 2.09
C ALA A 437 -21.44 6.34 2.92
N THR A 438 -21.32 7.68 2.93
CA THR A 438 -22.25 8.52 3.71
C THR A 438 -23.69 8.45 3.21
N GLN A 439 -23.89 8.06 1.95
CA GLN A 439 -25.22 7.93 1.37
C GLN A 439 -25.80 6.53 1.55
N ILE A 440 -24.95 5.51 1.51
CA ILE A 440 -25.38 4.11 1.58
C ILE A 440 -25.58 3.65 3.01
N LEU A 441 -24.64 4.03 3.92
CA LEU A 441 -24.72 3.60 5.31
C LEU A 441 -25.60 4.53 6.11
N GLN A 442 -26.40 3.98 7.02
CA GLN A 442 -27.38 4.76 7.78
C GLN A 442 -27.08 4.68 9.28
N ASP A 443 -27.35 5.76 9.98
CA ASP A 443 -27.14 5.83 11.42
C ASP A 443 -27.82 4.65 12.12
N GLY A 444 -27.09 4.03 13.03
CA GLY A 444 -27.61 2.93 13.81
C GLY A 444 -27.49 1.56 13.15
N GLN A 445 -27.17 1.52 11.86
CA GLN A 445 -27.02 0.26 11.16
C GLN A 445 -25.78 -0.47 11.66
N GLY A 446 -25.93 -1.74 12.06
CA GLY A 446 -24.78 -2.53 12.47
C GLY A 446 -23.97 -2.96 11.27
N VAL A 447 -22.67 -2.75 11.30
CA VAL A 447 -21.78 -3.12 10.19
C VAL A 447 -20.48 -3.69 10.72
N THR A 448 -19.76 -4.38 9.85
CA THR A 448 -18.39 -4.86 10.10
C THR A 448 -17.48 -4.27 9.07
N VAL A 449 -16.41 -3.62 9.53
CA VAL A 449 -15.40 -3.01 8.67
C VAL A 449 -14.18 -3.92 8.67
N SER A 450 -13.87 -4.52 7.52
CA SER A 450 -12.77 -5.47 7.41
C SER A 450 -11.66 -4.91 6.53
N CYS A 451 -10.48 -4.81 7.11
CA CYS A 451 -9.26 -4.50 6.37
C CYS A 451 -8.38 -5.75 6.25
N ALA A 452 -8.93 -6.93 6.56
CA ALA A 452 -8.16 -8.17 6.59
C ALA A 452 -8.09 -8.88 5.25
N GLU A 453 -8.73 -8.34 4.21
CA GLU A 453 -8.88 -9.02 2.92
C GLU A 453 -7.86 -8.56 1.87
N GLY A 454 -6.93 -7.69 2.24
CA GLY A 454 -5.95 -7.16 1.31
C GLY A 454 -6.06 -5.65 1.20
N ASP A 455 -5.73 -5.10 0.03
CA ASP A 455 -5.76 -3.64 -0.18
C ASP A 455 -7.18 -3.08 -0.24
N THR A 456 -8.15 -3.91 -0.57
CA THR A 456 -9.55 -3.47 -0.57
C THR A 456 -10.15 -3.69 0.81
N GLY A 457 -10.73 -2.64 1.36
CA GLY A 457 -11.47 -2.73 2.61
C GLY A 457 -12.95 -2.88 2.31
N PHE A 458 -13.62 -3.68 3.13
CA PHE A 458 -15.04 -3.98 2.91
C PHE A 458 -15.87 -3.59 4.14
N ILE A 459 -17.04 -3.03 3.90
CA ILE A 459 -18.02 -2.81 4.95
C ILE A 459 -19.15 -3.80 4.70
N PHE A 460 -19.30 -4.74 5.63
CA PHE A 460 -20.31 -5.80 5.56
C PHE A 460 -21.53 -5.44 6.38
N GLU A 461 -22.69 -5.88 5.91
CA GLU A 461 -23.94 -5.75 6.66
C GLU A 461 -23.88 -6.62 7.92
N GLY A 462 -24.27 -6.05 9.06
CA GLY A 462 -24.33 -6.76 10.32
C GLY A 462 -23.01 -6.74 11.08
N GLU A 463 -23.08 -7.06 12.37
CA GLU A 463 -21.87 -7.15 13.19
C GLU A 463 -21.44 -8.62 13.20
N LEU A 464 -20.54 -8.95 12.30
CA LEU A 464 -20.08 -10.31 12.06
C LEU A 464 -19.03 -10.74 13.09
N GLY A 465 -18.99 -12.01 13.41
CA GLY A 465 -17.96 -12.53 14.30
C GLY A 465 -16.61 -12.62 13.60
N PHE A 466 -15.54 -12.40 14.37
CA PHE A 466 -14.19 -12.55 13.87
C PHE A 466 -13.25 -12.99 14.98
N ASP A 467 -12.14 -13.61 14.57
CA ASP A 467 -11.07 -14.06 15.48
C ASP A 467 -9.84 -13.19 15.31
N VAL A 468 -9.09 -13.05 16.40
CA VAL A 468 -7.78 -12.40 16.38
C VAL A 468 -6.75 -13.43 16.81
N ARG A 469 -5.77 -13.71 15.94
CA ARG A 469 -4.68 -14.64 16.25
C ARG A 469 -3.38 -13.86 16.43
N LYS A 470 -2.65 -14.19 17.51
CA LYS A 470 -1.36 -13.56 17.80
C LYS A 470 -0.28 -14.63 17.77
N ASN A 471 0.76 -14.41 16.97
CA ASN A 471 1.85 -15.36 16.80
C ASN A 471 3.20 -14.66 16.96
N SER A 472 4.12 -15.35 17.65
CA SER A 472 5.50 -14.87 17.77
C SER A 472 6.36 -15.53 16.69
N VAL A 473 7.19 -14.72 15.99
CA VAL A 473 8.01 -15.19 14.90
C VAL A 473 9.50 -15.04 15.16
N ASP A 474 9.90 -14.92 16.43
CA ASP A 474 11.29 -14.60 16.78
C ASP A 474 12.30 -15.64 16.34
N ALA A 475 12.11 -16.87 16.75
CA ALA A 475 13.08 -17.92 16.45
C ALA A 475 12.34 -19.19 16.09
N MET A 476 12.53 -19.66 14.86
CA MET A 476 11.85 -20.84 14.38
C MET A 476 12.78 -22.05 14.45
N PRO A 477 12.26 -23.20 14.88
CA PRO A 477 13.07 -24.41 14.90
C PRO A 477 13.50 -24.84 13.51
N ASP A 478 14.66 -25.50 13.40
CA ASP A 478 15.11 -26.05 12.13
C ASP A 478 14.28 -27.27 11.74
N LEU A 479 14.07 -27.42 10.45
CA LEU A 479 13.38 -28.58 9.86
C LEU A 479 14.24 -29.15 8.74
N PRO A 480 14.12 -30.45 8.44
CA PRO A 480 14.92 -31.06 7.38
C PRO A 480 14.43 -30.75 5.96
N PHE A 481 13.40 -29.94 5.82
CA PHE A 481 12.87 -29.52 4.53
C PHE A 481 12.43 -28.07 4.64
N LYS A 482 11.96 -27.52 3.54
CA LYS A 482 11.63 -26.09 3.48
C LYS A 482 10.12 -25.88 3.58
N ILE A 483 9.72 -24.87 4.34
CA ILE A 483 8.33 -24.43 4.37
C ILE A 483 8.20 -23.19 3.50
N MET A 484 7.33 -23.29 2.52
CA MET A 484 7.03 -22.20 1.60
C MET A 484 5.57 -21.80 1.79
N MET A 485 5.11 -20.80 1.05
CA MET A 485 3.74 -20.33 1.18
C MET A 485 3.01 -20.33 -0.14
N ASN A 486 1.70 -20.51 -0.07
CA ASN A 486 0.78 -20.27 -1.19
C ASN A 486 0.32 -18.82 -1.09
N VAL A 487 0.65 -18.00 -2.08
CA VAL A 487 0.28 -16.59 -2.06
C VAL A 487 -0.28 -16.24 -3.43
N GLY A 488 -1.57 -15.96 -3.51
CA GLY A 488 -2.20 -15.61 -4.78
C GLY A 488 -2.45 -14.11 -4.91
N ASN A 489 -2.61 -13.42 -3.81
CA ASN A 489 -3.00 -12.02 -3.80
C ASN A 489 -1.77 -11.13 -3.61
N PRO A 490 -1.35 -10.38 -4.67
CA PRO A 490 -0.19 -9.51 -4.51
C PRO A 490 -0.37 -8.44 -3.43
N ASP A 491 -1.61 -8.06 -3.12
CA ASP A 491 -1.87 -7.07 -2.08
C ASP A 491 -1.36 -7.50 -0.71
N ARG A 492 -1.28 -8.81 -0.48
CA ARG A 492 -0.85 -9.34 0.81
C ARG A 492 0.61 -9.77 0.82
N ALA A 493 1.31 -9.60 -0.30
CA ALA A 493 2.65 -10.16 -0.46
C ALA A 493 3.63 -9.59 0.57
N PHE A 494 3.63 -8.28 0.77
CA PHE A 494 4.59 -7.66 1.69
C PHE A 494 4.37 -8.10 3.13
N ASP A 495 3.11 -8.29 3.53
CA ASP A 495 2.80 -8.82 4.84
C ASP A 495 3.27 -10.25 5.02
N PHE A 496 2.88 -11.10 4.07
CA PHE A 496 3.17 -12.52 4.19
C PHE A 496 4.67 -12.79 4.13
N ALA A 497 5.42 -11.95 3.42
CA ALA A 497 6.87 -12.11 3.36
C ALA A 497 7.53 -11.97 4.73
N GLN A 498 6.88 -11.34 5.68
CA GLN A 498 7.40 -11.18 7.03
C GLN A 498 7.26 -12.44 7.88
N LEU A 499 6.40 -13.37 7.49
CA LEU A 499 6.32 -14.66 8.17
C LEU A 499 7.57 -15.48 7.86
N PRO A 500 7.97 -16.39 8.76
CA PRO A 500 9.07 -17.30 8.42
C PRO A 500 8.74 -18.12 7.19
N ASN A 501 9.64 -18.17 6.22
CA ASN A 501 9.38 -18.91 4.98
C ASN A 501 10.64 -19.04 4.14
N GLU A 502 10.58 -19.97 3.18
CA GLU A 502 11.62 -20.16 2.19
C GLU A 502 11.16 -19.77 0.79
N GLY A 503 10.13 -18.95 0.68
CA GLY A 503 9.63 -18.48 -0.58
C GLY A 503 8.17 -18.85 -0.83
N VAL A 504 7.76 -18.72 -2.06
CA VAL A 504 6.37 -18.98 -2.48
C VAL A 504 6.39 -20.23 -3.37
N GLY A 505 5.73 -21.29 -2.88
CA GLY A 505 5.64 -22.54 -3.66
C GLY A 505 4.52 -22.52 -4.67
N LEU A 506 3.55 -21.61 -4.50
CA LEU A 506 2.47 -21.48 -5.48
C LEU A 506 1.98 -20.04 -5.49
N ALA A 507 2.20 -19.37 -6.60
CA ALA A 507 1.57 -18.10 -6.91
C ALA A 507 0.63 -18.31 -8.10
N ARG A 508 -0.66 -18.13 -7.89
CA ARG A 508 -1.67 -18.36 -8.93
C ARG A 508 -1.92 -17.09 -9.72
N LEU A 509 -1.81 -17.18 -11.03
CA LEU A 509 -2.14 -16.03 -11.89
C LEU A 509 -3.63 -15.72 -11.90
N GLU A 510 -4.48 -16.69 -11.54
CA GLU A 510 -5.93 -16.49 -11.59
C GLU A 510 -6.39 -15.31 -10.76
N PHE A 511 -5.77 -15.08 -9.60
CA PHE A 511 -6.16 -13.93 -8.78
C PHE A 511 -5.87 -12.63 -9.54
N ILE A 512 -4.69 -12.53 -10.14
CA ILE A 512 -4.32 -11.33 -10.89
C ILE A 512 -5.26 -11.14 -12.09
N ILE A 513 -5.53 -12.19 -12.83
CA ILE A 513 -6.39 -12.11 -14.01
C ILE A 513 -7.82 -11.75 -13.61
N ASN A 514 -8.33 -12.36 -12.56
CA ASN A 514 -9.71 -12.15 -12.14
C ASN A 514 -9.93 -10.78 -11.49
N ARG A 515 -9.04 -10.38 -10.57
CA ARG A 515 -9.24 -9.16 -9.78
C ARG A 515 -8.59 -7.93 -10.39
N MET A 516 -7.36 -8.05 -10.87
CA MET A 516 -6.63 -6.89 -11.36
C MET A 516 -6.95 -6.59 -12.82
N ILE A 517 -7.21 -7.61 -13.61
CA ILE A 517 -7.48 -7.45 -15.04
C ILE A 517 -8.98 -7.47 -15.32
N GLY A 518 -9.64 -8.56 -14.98
CA GLY A 518 -11.11 -8.68 -15.10
C GLY A 518 -11.64 -8.89 -16.51
N VAL A 519 -10.77 -8.95 -17.52
CA VAL A 519 -11.16 -9.02 -18.92
C VAL A 519 -10.51 -10.24 -19.55
N HIS A 520 -11.27 -10.97 -20.36
CA HIS A 520 -10.75 -12.12 -21.10
C HIS A 520 -9.65 -11.62 -22.05
N PRO A 521 -8.49 -12.29 -22.11
CA PRO A 521 -7.40 -11.79 -22.96
C PRO A 521 -7.78 -11.71 -24.44
N LYS A 522 -8.64 -12.60 -24.93
CA LYS A 522 -9.07 -12.54 -26.32
C LYS A 522 -9.87 -11.28 -26.62
N ALA A 523 -10.64 -10.78 -25.62
CA ALA A 523 -11.36 -9.53 -25.75
C ALA A 523 -10.40 -8.34 -25.90
N LEU A 524 -9.25 -8.42 -25.25
CA LEU A 524 -8.26 -7.36 -25.39
C LEU A 524 -7.52 -7.45 -26.72
N LEU A 525 -7.24 -8.68 -27.17
CA LEU A 525 -6.59 -8.88 -28.47
C LEU A 525 -7.52 -8.47 -29.61
N ASN A 526 -8.83 -8.63 -29.44
CA ASN A 526 -9.83 -8.34 -30.46
C ASN A 526 -10.66 -7.11 -30.08
N PHE A 527 -10.04 -6.14 -29.45
CA PHE A 527 -10.74 -5.00 -28.87
C PHE A 527 -11.59 -4.25 -29.92
N ALA A 528 -11.04 -4.04 -31.12
CA ALA A 528 -11.73 -3.26 -32.14
C ALA A 528 -13.02 -3.94 -32.60
N GLY A 529 -13.09 -5.27 -32.53
CA GLY A 529 -14.26 -6.04 -32.98
C GLY A 529 -15.29 -6.33 -31.89
N LEU A 530 -15.14 -5.78 -30.68
CA LEU A 530 -16.07 -6.10 -29.60
C LEU A 530 -17.42 -5.42 -29.78
N PRO A 531 -18.51 -6.06 -29.31
CA PRO A 531 -19.79 -5.35 -29.18
C PRO A 531 -19.66 -4.08 -28.36
N ALA A 532 -20.50 -3.08 -28.66
CA ALA A 532 -20.36 -1.73 -28.08
C ALA A 532 -20.40 -1.73 -26.55
N ASP A 533 -21.30 -2.52 -25.95
CA ASP A 533 -21.45 -2.55 -24.49
C ASP A 533 -20.21 -3.16 -23.81
N ILE A 534 -19.68 -4.23 -24.40
CA ILE A 534 -18.48 -4.87 -23.87
C ILE A 534 -17.27 -3.95 -24.07
N LYS A 535 -17.18 -3.32 -25.24
CA LYS A 535 -16.10 -2.39 -25.52
C LYS A 535 -16.06 -1.25 -24.51
N GLU A 536 -17.23 -0.72 -24.14
CA GLU A 536 -17.30 0.34 -23.15
C GLU A 536 -16.79 -0.13 -21.78
N SER A 537 -17.16 -1.34 -21.36
CA SER A 537 -16.68 -1.90 -20.10
C SER A 537 -15.17 -2.09 -20.11
N VAL A 538 -14.64 -2.54 -21.23
CA VAL A 538 -13.19 -2.74 -21.38
C VAL A 538 -12.47 -1.39 -21.32
N GLU A 539 -13.00 -0.37 -22.00
CA GLU A 539 -12.38 0.96 -22.01
C GLU A 539 -12.22 1.51 -20.60
N LYS A 540 -13.23 1.33 -19.76
CA LYS A 540 -13.16 1.78 -18.38
C LYS A 540 -12.08 1.03 -17.60
N ARG A 541 -11.95 -0.25 -17.86
CA ARG A 541 -11.03 -1.12 -17.13
C ARG A 541 -9.57 -0.82 -17.46
N ILE A 542 -9.27 -0.49 -18.73
CA ILE A 542 -7.91 -0.31 -19.19
C ILE A 542 -7.38 1.11 -19.02
N ALA A 543 -8.17 2.00 -18.43
CA ALA A 543 -7.77 3.40 -18.25
C ALA A 543 -6.40 3.50 -17.59
N GLY A 544 -5.56 4.39 -18.13
CA GLY A 544 -4.21 4.60 -17.62
C GLY A 544 -3.14 3.81 -18.36
N TYR A 545 -3.51 2.84 -19.17
CA TYR A 545 -2.57 1.99 -19.91
C TYR A 545 -2.63 2.33 -21.40
N PRO A 546 -1.50 2.15 -22.12
CA PRO A 546 -1.45 2.69 -23.50
C PRO A 546 -2.38 1.99 -24.48
N ASP A 547 -2.64 0.70 -24.29
CA ASP A 547 -3.50 -0.04 -25.22
C ASP A 547 -4.04 -1.28 -24.51
N PRO A 548 -5.06 -1.93 -25.07
CA PRO A 548 -5.67 -3.08 -24.42
C PRO A 548 -4.71 -4.24 -24.15
N VAL A 549 -3.86 -4.58 -25.09
CA VAL A 549 -2.91 -5.69 -24.91
C VAL A 549 -1.87 -5.30 -23.86
N GLY A 550 -1.38 -4.05 -23.92
CA GLY A 550 -0.44 -3.54 -22.93
C GLY A 550 -1.01 -3.58 -21.52
N PHE A 551 -2.31 -3.31 -21.39
CA PHE A 551 -2.96 -3.40 -20.08
C PHE A 551 -2.83 -4.82 -19.51
N TYR A 552 -3.14 -5.83 -20.31
CA TYR A 552 -3.08 -7.22 -19.85
C TYR A 552 -1.66 -7.60 -19.42
N VAL A 553 -0.69 -7.30 -20.29
CA VAL A 553 0.71 -7.65 -20.01
C VAL A 553 1.21 -6.89 -18.77
N GLU A 554 0.96 -5.58 -18.70
CA GLU A 554 1.46 -4.78 -17.61
C GLU A 554 0.82 -5.17 -16.27
N LYS A 555 -0.45 -5.52 -16.26
CA LYS A 555 -1.09 -5.98 -15.03
C LYS A 555 -0.52 -7.30 -14.55
N LEU A 556 -0.24 -8.21 -15.46
CA LEU A 556 0.45 -9.45 -15.08
C LEU A 556 1.85 -9.16 -14.54
N VAL A 557 2.58 -8.28 -15.21
CA VAL A 557 3.90 -7.87 -14.72
C VAL A 557 3.79 -7.31 -13.31
N GLU A 558 2.82 -6.44 -13.08
CA GLU A 558 2.65 -5.82 -11.76
C GLU A 558 2.36 -6.86 -10.68
N GLY A 559 1.46 -7.78 -10.94
CA GLY A 559 1.15 -8.80 -9.94
C GLY A 559 2.33 -9.73 -9.67
N ILE A 560 2.95 -10.23 -10.74
CA ILE A 560 4.08 -11.16 -10.60
C ILE A 560 5.28 -10.48 -9.96
N SER A 561 5.62 -9.26 -10.40
CA SER A 561 6.78 -8.58 -9.88
C SER A 561 6.60 -8.18 -8.41
N THR A 562 5.38 -7.84 -8.00
CA THR A 562 5.11 -7.56 -6.60
C THR A 562 5.39 -8.78 -5.73
N LEU A 563 4.91 -9.95 -6.16
CA LEU A 563 5.18 -11.20 -5.45
C LEU A 563 6.67 -11.50 -5.41
N ALA A 564 7.33 -11.40 -6.56
CA ALA A 564 8.75 -11.71 -6.64
C ALA A 564 9.60 -10.76 -5.79
N ALA A 565 9.27 -9.47 -5.81
CA ALA A 565 10.01 -8.47 -5.04
C ALA A 565 9.82 -8.65 -3.54
N ALA A 566 8.59 -9.00 -3.12
CA ALA A 566 8.30 -9.16 -1.70
C ALA A 566 9.13 -10.26 -1.08
N PHE A 567 9.42 -11.33 -1.83
CA PHE A 567 10.16 -12.48 -1.32
C PHE A 567 11.60 -12.52 -1.79
N TRP A 568 12.02 -11.56 -2.62
CA TRP A 568 13.39 -11.54 -3.16
C TRP A 568 14.44 -11.67 -2.06
N PRO A 569 15.47 -12.48 -2.19
CA PRO A 569 15.81 -13.33 -3.35
C PRO A 569 15.27 -14.77 -3.27
N LYS A 570 14.32 -15.03 -2.40
CA LYS A 570 13.75 -16.36 -2.24
C LYS A 570 12.90 -16.71 -3.47
N LYS A 571 12.81 -18.00 -3.74
CA LYS A 571 12.08 -18.54 -4.90
C LYS A 571 10.60 -18.17 -4.86
N VAL A 572 10.06 -17.78 -6.02
CA VAL A 572 8.62 -17.61 -6.20
C VAL A 572 8.22 -18.43 -7.42
N ILE A 573 7.43 -19.48 -7.21
CA ILE A 573 6.98 -20.36 -8.28
C ILE A 573 5.63 -19.86 -8.76
N VAL A 574 5.59 -19.39 -10.00
CA VAL A 574 4.39 -18.84 -10.62
C VAL A 574 3.74 -19.92 -11.49
N ARG A 575 2.51 -20.29 -11.13
CA ARG A 575 1.76 -21.23 -11.94
C ARG A 575 1.06 -20.46 -13.05
N LEU A 576 1.27 -20.94 -14.28
CA LEU A 576 0.58 -20.37 -15.44
C LEU A 576 -0.93 -20.52 -15.27
N SER A 577 -1.69 -19.68 -15.95
CA SER A 577 -3.14 -19.60 -15.75
C SER A 577 -3.82 -20.96 -15.90
N ASP A 578 -4.71 -21.29 -14.96
CA ASP A 578 -5.41 -22.57 -14.92
C ASP A 578 -6.91 -22.39 -14.73
N PHE A 579 -7.49 -21.37 -15.36
CA PHE A 579 -8.94 -21.25 -15.40
C PHE A 579 -9.54 -22.33 -16.28
N LYS A 580 -10.66 -22.88 -15.82
CA LYS A 580 -11.51 -23.72 -16.66
C LYS A 580 -12.33 -22.83 -17.59
N SER A 581 -12.92 -23.43 -18.61
CA SER A 581 -13.66 -22.66 -19.61
C SER A 581 -14.82 -21.86 -18.99
N ASN A 582 -15.52 -22.42 -18.02
CA ASN A 582 -16.60 -21.68 -17.35
C ASN A 582 -16.05 -20.50 -16.52
N GLU A 583 -14.84 -20.62 -16.00
CA GLU A 583 -14.23 -19.54 -15.25
C GLU A 583 -13.74 -18.41 -16.16
N TYR A 584 -13.11 -18.77 -17.28
CA TYR A 584 -12.74 -17.76 -18.27
C TYR A 584 -13.96 -17.06 -18.86
N ALA A 585 -15.07 -17.79 -19.00
CA ALA A 585 -16.30 -17.21 -19.53
C ALA A 585 -16.86 -16.10 -18.64
N ASN A 586 -16.54 -16.12 -17.34
CA ASN A 586 -17.03 -15.11 -16.41
C ASN A 586 -16.26 -13.79 -16.49
N LEU A 587 -15.11 -13.76 -17.16
CA LEU A 587 -14.40 -12.49 -17.37
C LEU A 587 -15.15 -11.66 -18.41
N ILE A 588 -14.92 -10.35 -18.37
CA ILE A 588 -15.57 -9.45 -19.33
C ILE A 588 -15.22 -9.93 -20.75
N GLY A 589 -16.26 -10.14 -21.58
CA GLY A 589 -16.10 -10.61 -22.94
C GLY A 589 -15.85 -12.11 -23.06
N GLY A 590 -15.75 -12.82 -21.92
CA GLY A 590 -15.36 -14.24 -21.97
C GLY A 590 -16.33 -15.14 -22.68
N LYS A 591 -17.63 -14.85 -22.58
CA LYS A 591 -18.67 -15.70 -23.22
C LYS A 591 -18.58 -15.70 -24.73
N LEU A 592 -17.95 -14.68 -25.32
CA LEU A 592 -17.76 -14.62 -26.76
C LEU A 592 -16.76 -15.67 -27.25
N TYR A 593 -15.86 -16.11 -26.41
CA TYR A 593 -14.70 -16.89 -26.84
C TYR A 593 -14.61 -18.28 -26.24
N GLU A 594 -15.27 -18.52 -25.12
CA GLU A 594 -15.13 -19.78 -24.42
C GLU A 594 -16.18 -20.79 -24.83
N PRO A 595 -15.78 -22.07 -25.05
CA PRO A 595 -16.76 -23.10 -25.34
C PRO A 595 -17.58 -23.43 -24.08
N GLU A 596 -18.79 -23.91 -24.30
CA GLU A 596 -19.57 -24.52 -23.24
C GLU A 596 -19.18 -25.99 -23.16
N GLU A 597 -18.73 -26.39 -21.99
CA GLU A 597 -18.29 -27.77 -21.79
C GLU A 597 -19.17 -28.45 -20.75
N GLU A 598 -19.46 -29.71 -20.96
CA GLU A 598 -20.25 -30.46 -19.98
C GLU A 598 -19.48 -30.67 -18.69
N ASN A 599 -18.17 -30.88 -18.77
CA ASN A 599 -17.32 -31.07 -17.59
C ASN A 599 -16.02 -30.26 -17.73
N PRO A 600 -16.08 -28.98 -17.43
CA PRO A 600 -14.88 -28.14 -17.59
C PRO A 600 -13.67 -28.60 -16.80
N MET A 601 -13.90 -29.26 -15.66
CA MET A 601 -12.80 -29.81 -14.84
C MET A 601 -11.89 -30.73 -15.66
N LEU A 602 -12.48 -31.52 -16.55
CA LEU A 602 -11.76 -32.49 -17.38
C LEU A 602 -11.57 -32.01 -18.82
N GLY A 603 -11.80 -30.73 -19.08
CA GLY A 603 -11.87 -30.19 -20.41
C GLY A 603 -10.67 -29.31 -20.79
N PHE A 604 -11.00 -28.17 -21.36
CA PHE A 604 -10.05 -27.26 -21.99
C PHE A 604 -9.37 -26.36 -20.92
N ARG A 605 -8.32 -26.88 -20.35
CA ARG A 605 -7.60 -26.17 -19.28
C ARG A 605 -6.11 -26.53 -19.28
N GLY A 606 -5.30 -25.65 -18.71
CA GLY A 606 -3.88 -25.91 -18.52
C GLY A 606 -3.12 -26.06 -19.85
N ALA A 607 -2.23 -27.02 -19.91
CA ALA A 607 -1.32 -27.18 -21.04
C ALA A 607 -2.09 -27.33 -22.39
N SER A 608 -3.22 -28.05 -22.39
CA SER A 608 -3.98 -28.23 -23.62
C SER A 608 -4.47 -26.89 -24.18
N ARG A 609 -4.77 -25.95 -23.30
CA ARG A 609 -5.25 -24.64 -23.72
C ARG A 609 -4.14 -23.84 -24.38
N TYR A 610 -2.94 -23.84 -23.75
CA TYR A 610 -1.82 -23.02 -24.24
C TYR A 610 -1.38 -23.40 -25.65
N ILE A 611 -1.37 -24.69 -25.94
CA ILE A 611 -0.89 -25.17 -27.25
C ILE A 611 -1.98 -25.15 -28.32
N SER A 612 -3.22 -24.82 -27.94
CA SER A 612 -4.32 -24.75 -28.87
C SER A 612 -4.27 -23.48 -29.71
N GLU A 613 -4.62 -23.57 -30.99
CA GLU A 613 -4.71 -22.40 -31.85
C GLU A 613 -5.66 -21.34 -31.30
N SER A 614 -6.72 -21.78 -30.64
CA SER A 614 -7.74 -20.84 -30.14
C SER A 614 -7.27 -20.01 -28.93
N PHE A 615 -6.19 -20.40 -28.26
CA PHE A 615 -5.73 -19.69 -27.06
C PHE A 615 -4.26 -19.33 -27.08
N ARG A 616 -3.51 -19.81 -28.06
CA ARG A 616 -2.06 -19.62 -28.09
C ARG A 616 -1.67 -18.15 -28.04
N ASP A 617 -2.41 -17.30 -28.77
CA ASP A 617 -2.11 -15.87 -28.77
C ASP A 617 -2.33 -15.24 -27.38
N CYS A 618 -3.30 -15.73 -26.64
CA CYS A 618 -3.51 -15.29 -25.26
C CYS A 618 -2.37 -15.73 -24.35
N PHE A 619 -1.94 -16.98 -24.53
CA PHE A 619 -0.84 -17.52 -23.74
C PHE A 619 0.46 -16.74 -23.98
N GLU A 620 0.67 -16.28 -25.19
CA GLU A 620 1.85 -15.48 -25.50
C GLU A 620 1.92 -14.22 -24.64
N LEU A 621 0.77 -13.68 -24.23
CA LEU A 621 0.76 -12.51 -23.35
C LEU A 621 1.29 -12.85 -21.95
N GLU A 622 0.95 -14.03 -21.43
CA GLU A 622 1.53 -14.50 -20.17
C GLU A 622 3.04 -14.64 -20.29
N CYS A 623 3.50 -15.20 -21.41
CA CYS A 623 4.94 -15.36 -21.63
C CYS A 623 5.66 -14.00 -21.68
N ARG A 624 5.05 -13.03 -22.35
CA ARG A 624 5.64 -11.68 -22.40
C ARG A 624 5.80 -11.08 -21.00
N ALA A 625 4.78 -11.26 -20.16
CA ALA A 625 4.85 -10.73 -18.80
C ALA A 625 5.95 -11.39 -17.99
N LEU A 626 6.04 -12.71 -18.04
CA LEU A 626 7.05 -13.46 -17.30
C LEU A 626 8.45 -13.10 -17.79
N LYS A 627 8.62 -12.96 -19.08
CA LYS A 627 9.91 -12.58 -19.66
C LYS A 627 10.33 -11.20 -19.19
N LYS A 628 9.40 -10.27 -19.16
CA LYS A 628 9.68 -8.91 -18.69
C LYS A 628 10.11 -8.90 -17.23
N VAL A 629 9.40 -9.63 -16.39
CA VAL A 629 9.74 -9.68 -14.96
C VAL A 629 11.13 -10.28 -14.75
N ARG A 630 11.40 -11.42 -15.41
CA ARG A 630 12.66 -12.11 -15.20
C ARG A 630 13.84 -11.40 -15.86
N ASN A 631 13.70 -11.02 -17.13
CA ASN A 631 14.83 -10.58 -17.94
C ASN A 631 15.04 -9.08 -17.89
N GLU A 632 13.96 -8.29 -17.93
CA GLU A 632 14.09 -6.82 -17.90
C GLU A 632 14.21 -6.30 -16.48
N MET A 633 13.32 -6.74 -15.58
CA MET A 633 13.35 -6.29 -14.20
C MET A 633 14.41 -7.02 -13.38
N GLY A 634 14.90 -8.14 -13.87
CA GLY A 634 15.95 -8.89 -13.20
C GLY A 634 15.48 -9.71 -12.01
N LEU A 635 14.17 -9.96 -11.89
CA LEU A 635 13.63 -10.74 -10.78
C LEU A 635 13.69 -12.22 -11.15
N THR A 636 14.90 -12.75 -11.15
CA THR A 636 15.18 -14.11 -11.60
C THR A 636 14.79 -15.18 -10.58
N ASN A 637 14.29 -14.78 -9.42
CA ASN A 637 13.74 -15.72 -8.45
C ASN A 637 12.39 -16.29 -8.87
N VAL A 638 11.78 -15.77 -9.95
CA VAL A 638 10.57 -16.32 -10.50
C VAL A 638 10.87 -17.61 -11.26
N GLU A 639 10.15 -18.69 -10.90
CA GLU A 639 10.17 -19.96 -11.64
C GLU A 639 8.78 -20.18 -12.20
N ILE A 640 8.69 -21.02 -13.23
CA ILE A 640 7.42 -21.25 -13.93
C ILE A 640 6.91 -22.65 -13.63
N MET A 641 5.63 -22.77 -13.33
CA MET A 641 4.96 -24.05 -13.13
C MET A 641 3.84 -24.22 -14.16
N VAL A 642 3.86 -25.33 -14.87
CA VAL A 642 2.87 -25.63 -15.92
C VAL A 642 1.78 -26.53 -15.31
N PRO A 643 0.51 -26.09 -15.33
CA PRO A 643 -0.57 -26.89 -14.75
C PRO A 643 -1.20 -27.83 -15.75
N PHE A 644 -1.73 -28.93 -15.24
CA PHE A 644 -2.63 -29.84 -15.94
C PHE A 644 -2.05 -30.35 -17.25
N VAL A 645 -0.88 -31.00 -17.13
CA VAL A 645 -0.21 -31.62 -18.29
C VAL A 645 -0.62 -33.09 -18.33
N ARG A 646 -1.43 -33.44 -19.29
CA ARG A 646 -2.00 -34.81 -19.34
C ARG A 646 -1.03 -35.86 -19.91
N THR A 647 -0.31 -35.49 -20.94
CA THR A 647 0.48 -36.47 -21.72
C THR A 647 1.91 -35.97 -21.90
N LEU A 648 2.78 -36.90 -22.26
CA LEU A 648 4.17 -36.57 -22.60
C LEU A 648 4.23 -35.65 -23.83
N GLY A 649 3.33 -35.87 -24.78
CA GLY A 649 3.22 -34.97 -25.93
C GLY A 649 2.90 -33.55 -25.56
N GLU A 650 1.95 -33.37 -24.68
CA GLU A 650 1.64 -32.01 -24.18
C GLU A 650 2.83 -31.39 -23.45
N ALA A 651 3.55 -32.20 -22.68
CA ALA A 651 4.74 -31.71 -21.97
C ALA A 651 5.77 -31.18 -22.98
N SER A 652 6.05 -31.97 -24.01
CA SER A 652 6.98 -31.57 -25.05
C SER A 652 6.55 -30.27 -25.72
N GLN A 653 5.27 -30.18 -26.10
CA GLN A 653 4.76 -29.04 -26.84
C GLN A 653 4.77 -27.77 -26.01
N VAL A 654 4.40 -27.86 -24.72
CA VAL A 654 4.35 -26.63 -23.89
C VAL A 654 5.77 -26.14 -23.60
N VAL A 655 6.71 -27.03 -23.39
CA VAL A 655 8.10 -26.60 -23.13
C VAL A 655 8.67 -25.94 -24.39
N GLU A 656 8.39 -26.50 -25.58
CA GLU A 656 8.80 -25.88 -26.84
C GLU A 656 8.13 -24.50 -27.03
N LEU A 657 6.86 -24.39 -26.68
CA LEU A 657 6.14 -23.13 -26.83
C LEU A 657 6.70 -22.04 -25.91
N LEU A 658 7.03 -22.43 -24.68
CA LEU A 658 7.68 -21.49 -23.76
C LEU A 658 9.03 -21.04 -24.32
N ALA A 659 9.83 -21.97 -24.80
CA ALA A 659 11.16 -21.64 -25.35
C ALA A 659 11.03 -20.71 -26.55
N GLY A 660 10.03 -20.96 -27.41
CA GLY A 660 9.77 -20.10 -28.57
C GLY A 660 9.34 -18.70 -28.20
N ASN A 661 8.83 -18.52 -26.98
CA ASN A 661 8.45 -17.20 -26.46
C ASN A 661 9.53 -16.60 -25.56
N GLY A 662 10.75 -17.12 -25.61
CA GLY A 662 11.85 -16.55 -24.84
C GLY A 662 11.98 -17.06 -23.43
N LEU A 663 11.30 -18.14 -23.09
CA LEU A 663 11.34 -18.74 -21.75
C LEU A 663 11.88 -20.15 -21.83
N LYS A 664 13.14 -20.24 -22.23
CA LYS A 664 13.83 -21.53 -22.40
C LYS A 664 14.41 -21.99 -21.05
N ARG A 665 14.17 -23.26 -20.71
CA ARG A 665 14.73 -23.85 -19.50
C ARG A 665 16.25 -23.64 -19.47
N GLY A 666 16.72 -23.20 -18.32
CA GLY A 666 18.15 -23.02 -18.09
C GLY A 666 18.67 -21.64 -18.45
N GLU A 667 17.99 -20.88 -19.30
CA GLU A 667 18.43 -19.53 -19.65
C GLU A 667 18.17 -18.59 -18.47
N ASN A 668 19.18 -17.84 -18.09
CA ASN A 668 19.12 -16.95 -16.92
C ASN A 668 18.67 -17.70 -15.66
N GLY A 669 19.00 -18.98 -15.57
CA GLY A 669 18.65 -19.79 -14.42
C GLY A 669 17.18 -20.19 -14.35
N LEU A 670 16.43 -20.04 -15.45
CA LEU A 670 14.99 -20.34 -15.43
C LEU A 670 14.77 -21.83 -15.20
N LYS A 671 13.93 -22.13 -14.21
CA LYS A 671 13.44 -23.48 -13.99
C LYS A 671 11.98 -23.54 -14.36
N VAL A 672 11.63 -24.55 -15.14
CA VAL A 672 10.25 -24.83 -15.53
C VAL A 672 9.87 -26.16 -14.90
N ILE A 673 8.89 -26.12 -14.00
CA ILE A 673 8.44 -27.32 -13.30
C ILE A 673 7.01 -27.64 -13.72
N MET A 674 6.57 -28.84 -13.41
CA MET A 674 5.21 -29.28 -13.71
C MET A 674 4.42 -29.40 -12.43
N MET A 675 3.15 -28.99 -12.47
CA MET A 675 2.24 -29.32 -11.39
C MET A 675 1.85 -30.80 -11.57
N CYS A 676 2.24 -31.61 -10.59
CA CYS A 676 1.95 -33.04 -10.62
C CYS A 676 0.56 -33.22 -10.00
N GLU A 677 -0.44 -33.29 -10.83
CA GLU A 677 -1.83 -33.27 -10.35
C GLU A 677 -2.76 -34.24 -11.07
N LEU A 678 -2.23 -34.99 -12.05
CA LEU A 678 -2.99 -36.08 -12.65
C LEU A 678 -2.30 -37.40 -12.31
N PRO A 679 -3.06 -38.48 -12.16
CA PRO A 679 -2.41 -39.79 -11.94
C PRO A 679 -1.36 -40.15 -13.01
N SER A 680 -1.58 -39.73 -14.27
CA SER A 680 -0.60 -39.97 -15.31
C SER A 680 0.76 -39.37 -15.01
N ASN A 681 0.76 -38.19 -14.35
CA ASN A 681 2.01 -37.51 -13.99
C ASN A 681 2.84 -38.34 -13.01
N ALA A 682 2.20 -38.92 -12.01
CA ALA A 682 2.91 -39.72 -11.01
C ALA A 682 3.30 -41.08 -11.59
N LEU A 683 2.45 -41.67 -12.42
CA LEU A 683 2.75 -42.98 -13.04
C LEU A 683 3.92 -42.91 -14.01
N LEU A 684 4.00 -41.82 -14.77
CA LEU A 684 5.09 -41.60 -15.74
C LEU A 684 6.06 -40.52 -15.25
N ALA A 685 6.30 -40.49 -13.96
CA ALA A 685 7.10 -39.41 -13.37
C ALA A 685 8.49 -39.30 -13.99
N ASP A 686 9.18 -40.43 -14.17
CA ASP A 686 10.52 -40.41 -14.75
C ASP A 686 10.50 -39.79 -16.15
N GLU A 687 9.50 -40.12 -16.94
CA GLU A 687 9.40 -39.60 -18.31
C GLU A 687 9.06 -38.11 -18.34
N PHE A 688 8.13 -37.68 -17.49
CA PHE A 688 7.81 -36.24 -17.41
C PHE A 688 9.01 -35.44 -16.96
N LEU A 689 9.87 -36.01 -16.12
CA LEU A 689 11.06 -35.31 -15.64
C LEU A 689 12.10 -35.07 -16.73
N GLU A 690 11.96 -35.70 -17.90
CA GLU A 690 12.81 -35.35 -19.04
C GLU A 690 12.49 -33.93 -19.53
N PHE A 691 11.28 -33.45 -19.30
CA PHE A 691 10.84 -32.13 -19.78
C PHE A 691 10.87 -31.04 -18.70
N PHE A 692 10.83 -31.43 -17.45
CA PHE A 692 10.69 -30.46 -16.36
C PHE A 692 11.79 -30.65 -15.32
N UNK A 693 11.87 -29.56 -14.59
CA UNK A 693 12.74 -29.49 -13.77
C UNK A 693 12.45 -29.93 -12.63
N GLY A 694 11.42 -30.33 -12.33
CA GLY A 694 10.91 -30.84 -11.09
C GLY A 694 9.38 -30.80 -11.07
N PHE A 695 8.84 -31.20 -9.93
CA PHE A 695 7.38 -31.20 -9.74
C PHE A 695 6.98 -30.40 -8.51
N SER A 696 5.78 -29.79 -8.59
CA SER A 696 5.04 -29.39 -7.40
C SER A 696 3.73 -30.14 -7.41
N ILE A 697 3.44 -30.88 -6.35
CA ILE A 697 2.26 -31.73 -6.32
C ILE A 697 1.02 -30.87 -6.03
N GLY A 698 0.03 -30.94 -6.94
CA GLY A 698 -1.28 -30.33 -6.73
C GLY A 698 -2.21 -31.38 -6.16
N SER A 699 -2.19 -31.57 -4.86
CA SER A 699 -2.88 -32.69 -4.23
C SER A 699 -4.39 -32.59 -4.31
N ASN A 700 -4.95 -31.40 -4.49
CA ASN A 700 -6.40 -31.26 -4.62
C ASN A 700 -6.91 -32.01 -5.85
N ASP A 701 -6.37 -31.64 -7.02
CA ASP A 701 -6.79 -32.26 -8.26
C ASP A 701 -6.35 -33.73 -8.33
N LEU A 702 -5.16 -34.02 -7.81
CA LEU A 702 -4.66 -35.42 -7.82
C LEU A 702 -5.61 -36.32 -7.04
N THR A 703 -6.05 -35.89 -5.88
CA THR A 703 -6.99 -36.68 -5.07
C THR A 703 -8.33 -36.85 -5.77
N GLN A 704 -8.84 -35.75 -6.33
CA GLN A 704 -10.11 -35.77 -7.04
C GLN A 704 -10.08 -36.77 -8.19
N LEU A 705 -9.01 -36.73 -8.97
CA LEU A 705 -8.90 -37.57 -10.16
C LEU A 705 -8.55 -39.02 -9.79
N THR A 706 -7.77 -39.23 -8.73
CA THR A 706 -7.42 -40.57 -8.31
C THR A 706 -8.66 -41.31 -7.77
N LEU A 707 -9.48 -40.61 -6.97
CA LEU A 707 -10.65 -41.24 -6.37
C LEU A 707 -11.90 -41.13 -7.26
N GLY A 708 -11.80 -40.39 -8.37
CA GLY A 708 -12.93 -40.27 -9.28
C GLY A 708 -14.10 -39.53 -8.67
N LEU A 709 -13.85 -38.47 -7.93
CA LEU A 709 -14.94 -37.75 -7.29
C LEU A 709 -14.79 -36.24 -7.49
N ASP A 710 -15.91 -35.55 -7.39
CA ASP A 710 -15.98 -34.10 -7.46
C ASP A 710 -16.10 -33.60 -6.02
N ARG A 711 -15.06 -32.94 -5.51
CA ARG A 711 -15.04 -32.49 -4.12
C ARG A 711 -16.07 -31.40 -3.83
N ASP A 712 -16.61 -30.79 -4.88
CA ASP A 712 -17.64 -29.77 -4.74
C ASP A 712 -19.05 -30.37 -4.73
N SER A 713 -19.17 -31.68 -4.97
CA SER A 713 -20.46 -32.36 -4.90
C SER A 713 -20.79 -32.66 -3.45
N GLY A 714 -21.86 -32.07 -2.94
CA GLY A 714 -22.25 -32.26 -1.55
C GLY A 714 -22.53 -33.72 -1.17
N ILE A 715 -22.82 -34.57 -2.16
CA ILE A 715 -23.15 -35.95 -1.92
C ILE A 715 -21.90 -36.80 -1.68
N VAL A 716 -20.84 -36.59 -2.44
CA VAL A 716 -19.65 -37.43 -2.35
C VAL A 716 -18.42 -36.72 -1.79
N ALA A 717 -18.52 -35.42 -1.51
CA ALA A 717 -17.37 -34.64 -1.03
C ALA A 717 -16.76 -35.22 0.27
N HIS A 718 -17.54 -35.91 1.08
CA HIS A 718 -17.04 -36.53 2.30
C HIS A 718 -15.99 -37.61 2.05
N LEU A 719 -15.92 -38.13 0.84
CA LEU A 719 -14.92 -39.15 0.48
C LEU A 719 -13.56 -38.49 0.13
N PHE A 720 -13.53 -37.19 -0.05
CA PHE A 720 -12.32 -36.49 -0.40
C PHE A 720 -11.38 -36.46 0.79
N ASP A 721 -10.22 -37.09 0.65
CA ASP A 721 -9.20 -37.08 1.71
C ASP A 721 -7.85 -37.25 1.03
N GLU A 722 -7.02 -36.26 1.09
CA GLU A 722 -5.70 -36.26 0.47
C GLU A 722 -4.76 -37.27 1.13
N ARG A 723 -5.15 -37.82 2.30
CA ARG A 723 -4.39 -38.84 2.99
C ARG A 723 -4.78 -40.26 2.57
N ASN A 724 -5.70 -40.40 1.62
CA ASN A 724 -6.15 -41.73 1.16
C ASN A 724 -4.94 -42.54 0.67
N PRO A 725 -4.88 -43.84 1.01
CA PRO A 725 -3.73 -44.66 0.62
C PRO A 725 -3.41 -44.65 -0.88
N ALA A 726 -4.43 -44.61 -1.73
CA ALA A 726 -4.20 -44.55 -3.19
C ALA A 726 -3.49 -43.27 -3.56
N VAL A 727 -3.89 -42.16 -2.95
CA VAL A 727 -3.25 -40.86 -3.20
C VAL A 727 -1.80 -40.90 -2.67
N LYS A 728 -1.59 -41.46 -1.48
CA LYS A 728 -0.26 -41.53 -0.90
C LYS A 728 0.69 -42.35 -1.78
N LYS A 729 0.20 -43.40 -2.42
CA LYS A 729 1.07 -44.17 -3.32
C LYS A 729 1.55 -43.31 -4.49
N LEU A 730 0.66 -42.52 -5.05
CA LEU A 730 1.06 -41.61 -6.15
C LEU A 730 2.00 -40.51 -5.65
N LEU A 731 1.74 -39.97 -4.46
CA LEU A 731 2.64 -38.98 -3.86
C LEU A 731 4.04 -39.55 -3.67
N ALA A 732 4.13 -40.74 -3.10
CA ALA A 732 5.40 -41.41 -2.85
C ALA A 732 6.15 -41.66 -4.16
N ASN A 733 5.44 -42.07 -5.22
CA ASN A 733 6.04 -42.28 -6.54
C ASN A 733 6.67 -41.00 -7.08
N ALA A 734 5.94 -39.91 -7.01
CA ALA A 734 6.43 -38.62 -7.52
C ALA A 734 7.65 -38.14 -6.74
N ILE A 735 7.61 -38.27 -5.42
CA ILE A 735 8.72 -37.84 -4.57
C ILE A 735 9.97 -38.66 -4.90
N ALA A 736 9.83 -39.99 -4.96
CA ALA A 736 10.94 -40.86 -5.25
C ALA A 736 11.57 -40.59 -6.62
N ALA A 737 10.73 -40.35 -7.61
CA ALA A 737 11.23 -40.07 -8.97
C ALA A 737 12.05 -38.78 -9.01
N CYS A 738 11.57 -37.73 -8.38
CA CYS A 738 12.29 -36.46 -8.37
C CYS A 738 13.60 -36.57 -7.59
N ASN A 739 13.58 -37.25 -6.45
CA ASN A 739 14.81 -37.45 -5.66
C ASN A 739 15.84 -38.26 -6.44
N LYS A 740 15.39 -39.30 -7.13
CA LYS A 740 16.28 -40.13 -7.97
C LYS A 740 16.91 -39.29 -9.09
N ALA A 741 16.15 -38.39 -9.67
CA ALA A 741 16.62 -37.53 -10.75
C ALA A 741 17.41 -36.31 -10.26
N GLY A 742 17.47 -36.08 -8.96
CA GLY A 742 18.11 -34.91 -8.40
C GLY A 742 17.39 -33.63 -8.72
N LYS A 743 16.06 -33.69 -8.84
CA LYS A 743 15.26 -32.55 -9.24
C LYS A 743 14.30 -32.12 -8.13
N TYR A 744 13.79 -30.91 -8.22
CA TYR A 744 12.92 -30.32 -7.19
C TYR A 744 11.63 -31.15 -7.03
N ILE A 745 11.21 -31.31 -5.76
CA ILE A 745 9.90 -31.89 -5.45
C ILE A 745 9.30 -31.14 -4.28
N GLY A 746 8.14 -30.53 -4.53
CA GLY A 746 7.37 -29.84 -3.49
C GLY A 746 5.91 -30.21 -3.61
N ILE A 747 5.13 -29.71 -2.67
CA ILE A 747 3.68 -29.85 -2.69
C ILE A 747 3.05 -28.50 -2.40
N CYS A 748 1.98 -28.18 -3.12
CA CYS A 748 1.31 -26.90 -2.93
C CYS A 748 -0.21 -27.02 -2.80
N GLY A 749 -0.73 -28.24 -2.72
CA GLY A 749 -2.15 -28.41 -2.50
C GLY A 749 -2.57 -28.10 -1.07
N GLN A 750 -3.87 -28.21 -0.81
CA GLN A 750 -4.45 -27.82 0.45
C GLN A 750 -4.16 -28.84 1.56
N GLY A 751 -3.80 -30.08 1.20
CA GLY A 751 -3.67 -31.16 2.15
C GLY A 751 -2.78 -30.86 3.37
N PRO A 752 -1.52 -30.43 3.16
CA PRO A 752 -0.66 -30.18 4.31
C PRO A 752 -1.13 -29.04 5.21
N SER A 753 -1.84 -28.03 4.64
CA SER A 753 -2.42 -26.97 5.47
C SER A 753 -3.55 -27.49 6.34
N ASP A 754 -4.39 -28.38 5.77
CA ASP A 754 -5.53 -28.94 6.49
C ASP A 754 -5.13 -30.06 7.45
N HIS A 755 -4.07 -30.80 7.11
CA HIS A 755 -3.67 -32.00 7.80
C HIS A 755 -2.17 -31.98 8.12
N PRO A 756 -1.78 -31.47 9.28
CA PRO A 756 -0.35 -31.45 9.63
C PRO A 756 0.31 -32.84 9.64
N ASP A 757 -0.48 -33.89 9.93
CA ASP A 757 0.05 -35.27 9.87
C ASP A 757 0.47 -35.64 8.45
N LEU A 758 -0.22 -35.12 7.44
CA LEU A 758 0.20 -35.33 6.05
C LEU A 758 1.52 -34.60 5.78
N ALA A 759 1.69 -33.38 6.28
CA ALA A 759 2.96 -32.66 6.12
C ALA A 759 4.10 -33.47 6.73
N ARG A 760 3.88 -34.04 7.93
CA ARG A 760 4.92 -34.88 8.55
C ARG A 760 5.26 -36.09 7.71
N TRP A 761 4.23 -36.77 7.19
CA TRP A 761 4.45 -37.94 6.33
C TRP A 761 5.27 -37.57 5.09
N LEU A 762 4.95 -36.42 4.45
CA LEU A 762 5.69 -35.94 3.29
C LEU A 762 7.14 -35.67 3.63
N MET A 763 7.38 -35.06 4.79
CA MET A 763 8.74 -34.81 5.27
C MET A 763 9.50 -36.13 5.39
N GLU A 764 8.87 -37.14 5.95
CA GLU A 764 9.48 -38.49 6.11
C GLU A 764 9.77 -39.15 4.77
N GLN A 765 8.95 -38.86 3.75
CA GLN A 765 9.16 -39.37 2.40
C GLN A 765 10.32 -38.67 1.66
N GLY A 766 10.85 -37.60 2.24
CA GLY A 766 11.96 -36.89 1.62
C GLY A 766 11.58 -35.80 0.66
N ILE A 767 10.38 -35.22 0.81
CA ILE A 767 9.98 -34.08 -0.04
C ILE A 767 10.89 -32.88 0.27
N GLU A 768 11.16 -32.05 -0.74
CA GLU A 768 12.08 -30.93 -0.56
C GLU A 768 11.40 -29.76 0.10
N SER A 769 10.13 -29.50 -0.23
CA SER A 769 9.39 -28.38 0.35
C SER A 769 7.92 -28.68 0.48
N VAL A 770 7.30 -28.02 1.44
CA VAL A 770 5.85 -28.04 1.62
C VAL A 770 5.37 -26.59 1.62
N SER A 771 4.43 -26.30 0.75
CA SER A 771 3.89 -24.97 0.62
C SER A 771 2.54 -24.89 1.34
N LEU A 772 2.41 -23.94 2.26
CA LEU A 772 1.26 -23.85 3.15
C LEU A 772 0.54 -22.52 2.94
N ASN A 773 -0.76 -22.51 3.26
CA ASN A 773 -1.47 -21.23 3.35
C ASN A 773 -0.84 -20.42 4.49
N PRO A 774 -0.72 -19.11 4.34
CA PRO A 774 -0.02 -18.31 5.35
C PRO A 774 -0.54 -18.50 6.77
N ASP A 775 -1.85 -18.70 6.95
CA ASP A 775 -2.44 -18.84 8.28
C ASP A 775 -2.09 -20.17 8.95
N SER A 776 -1.58 -21.16 8.22
CA SER A 776 -1.19 -22.43 8.82
C SER A 776 0.33 -22.59 8.97
N VAL A 777 1.11 -21.60 8.53
CA VAL A 777 2.59 -21.75 8.52
C VAL A 777 3.14 -22.00 9.93
N LEU A 778 2.81 -21.14 10.88
CA LEU A 778 3.41 -21.21 12.20
C LEU A 778 2.98 -22.46 12.95
N ASP A 779 1.69 -22.77 12.95
CA ASP A 779 1.19 -23.94 13.65
C ASP A 779 1.78 -25.23 13.10
N THR A 780 1.85 -25.36 11.78
CA THR A 780 2.40 -26.55 11.15
C THR A 780 3.90 -26.68 11.42
N TRP A 781 4.61 -25.55 11.35
CA TRP A 781 6.05 -25.53 11.60
C TRP A 781 6.36 -26.08 12.99
N PHE A 782 5.66 -25.57 14.01
CA PHE A 782 5.89 -26.01 15.37
C PHE A 782 5.49 -27.47 15.57
N PHE A 783 4.39 -27.89 14.95
CA PHE A 783 3.97 -29.31 14.99
C PHE A 783 5.06 -30.23 14.45
N LEU A 784 5.65 -29.86 13.30
CA LEU A 784 6.69 -30.69 12.69
C LEU A 784 7.97 -30.72 13.54
N ALA A 785 8.32 -29.60 14.16
CA ALA A 785 9.51 -29.52 14.99
C ALA A 785 9.37 -30.39 16.25
N GLU A 786 8.16 -30.42 16.85
CA GLU A 786 7.92 -31.24 18.04
C GLU A 786 8.14 -32.73 17.76
N GLY A 787 7.70 -33.17 16.59
CA GLY A 787 7.89 -34.56 16.21
C GLY A 787 9.35 -34.96 16.09
N GLN A 788 10.20 -34.03 15.73
CA GLN A 788 11.66 -34.31 15.59
C GLN A 788 12.36 -34.48 16.92
N ASP A 789 11.90 -33.74 17.93
CA ASP A 789 12.52 -33.86 19.26
C ASP A 789 12.24 -35.19 19.90
N GLN A 790 11.26 -35.93 19.43
CA GLN A 790 10.91 -37.24 19.96
C GLN A 790 11.57 -38.37 19.18
N ALA A 791 12.23 -38.12 18.07
CA ALA A 791 12.94 -39.13 17.28
C ALA A 791 14.41 -39.17 17.68
#